data_8b8cbc098a7068878cdf7cff91d63d2f
#
_entry.id   8b8cbc098a7068878cdf7cff91d63d2f
#
_cell.length_a   1.000
_cell.length_b   1.000
_cell.length_c   1.000
_cell.angle_alpha   90.00
_cell.angle_beta   90.00
_cell.angle_gamma   90.00
#
_symmetry.space_group_name_H-M   'P 1'
#
loop_
_entity.id
_entity.type
_entity.pdbx_description
1 polymer ?
#
loop_
_entity_poly.entity_id
_entity_poly.type
_entity_poly.pdbx_seq_one_letter_code
_entity_poly.pdbx_strand_id
1 'polypeptide(L)'
;MVGESFLGPASLAWAKPGDDSGYLSVWQHLVDTRDVASRLWDTFVADSIKQSLATTERLEVSEVRALAVFLAGIHDVGKITRSFQRKIPPGANAEMILGSLEDVGLDLEFGIEEVGAYFPHGLASSVILYDWLLKQGMWGPVAETIASVVESHHGIPARTVDYDRARAILREYPENWLLVQAAVIEAMADATEVKPIIGKIQSELFVPTIQLITGLVIAADWCASNERAFPYVFDCEQEQRVQDGLASIGFAGLWSASKTMKPDVAEYFAAAFGWPDEWDPRPIQQRAFAQARGSDGASLHIIEASTGSGKTEAALAAAHAYAEKHGCHGVVFAAPTMATANGLFNRVIQWAQNVVPAGDTTAAYLAHSMNSLVKEYQRLRVKGVSTDTSGNGSVTAMEWFASPKKGLLSNFAVSTVDQVLMMALQSRHNMLRHLGLAGKVVIIDEVHAYDSFTSAYLESTLKWLAWYEVPVILLSATLPVDKKESLVQAYRSVLGEEDWESVSDGYPLLTIADANGVREESLDIGPNEIHADVSVIGDTDRELLTLCEELLTDGGCALVVCNTVRRAQNSYSMLVKKFPDEVELHHAAFIAHERAVKEGKMLQQLGPVKSADVVYEFFRIVGDRLAGIGSGTGLGVVGH
;
A
#
# COMPACT_ATOMS: atom_id res chain seq x y z
N MET A 1 -28.14 28.35 19.99
CA MET A 1 -29.46 28.70 19.47
C MET A 1 -29.48 29.31 18.06
N VAL A 2 -28.48 30.08 17.61
CA VAL A 2 -28.42 30.56 16.21
C VAL A 2 -28.01 29.45 15.23
N GLY A 3 -27.29 28.41 15.66
CA GLY A 3 -26.78 27.36 14.79
C GLY A 3 -27.78 26.31 14.30
N GLU A 4 -28.77 25.92 15.12
CA GLU A 4 -29.70 24.84 14.78
C GLU A 4 -30.65 25.19 13.62
N SER A 5 -31.04 26.45 13.48
CA SER A 5 -31.93 26.89 12.40
C SER A 5 -31.28 26.86 11.01
N PHE A 6 -29.94 26.88 10.92
CA PHE A 6 -29.19 26.85 9.66
C PHE A 6 -28.66 25.46 9.27
N LEU A 7 -28.77 24.46 10.13
CA LEU A 7 -28.43 23.06 9.78
C LEU A 7 -29.52 22.38 8.94
N GLY A 8 -30.78 22.82 9.09
CA GLY A 8 -31.88 22.33 8.26
C GLY A 8 -31.62 22.44 6.76
N PRO A 9 -31.17 23.58 6.23
CA PRO A 9 -30.81 23.73 4.82
C PRO A 9 -29.69 22.80 4.34
N ALA A 10 -28.67 22.48 5.17
CA ALA A 10 -27.63 21.53 4.84
C ALA A 10 -28.15 20.08 4.72
N SER A 11 -29.25 19.76 5.42
CA SER A 11 -29.96 18.48 5.32
C SER A 11 -30.82 18.36 4.06
N LEU A 12 -31.14 19.48 3.39
CA LEU A 12 -31.84 19.53 2.11
C LEU A 12 -30.87 19.50 0.91
N ALA A 13 -29.67 20.06 1.07
CA ALA A 13 -28.65 20.06 0.03
C ALA A 13 -28.15 18.63 -0.28
N TRP A 14 -28.10 18.26 -1.57
CA TRP A 14 -27.68 16.93 -1.98
C TRP A 14 -26.17 16.77 -2.01
N ALA A 15 -25.66 15.61 -1.58
CA ALA A 15 -24.27 15.17 -1.74
C ALA A 15 -24.14 14.08 -2.81
N LYS A 16 -25.10 13.16 -2.85
CA LYS A 16 -25.22 12.09 -3.86
C LYS A 16 -26.66 12.05 -4.37
N PRO A 17 -26.88 11.94 -5.69
CA PRO A 17 -28.22 12.15 -6.27
C PRO A 17 -29.22 11.03 -5.94
N GLY A 18 -28.75 9.82 -5.69
CA GLY A 18 -29.62 8.67 -5.45
C GLY A 18 -30.53 8.30 -6.61
N ASP A 19 -31.62 7.65 -6.28
CA ASP A 19 -32.70 7.25 -7.20
C ASP A 19 -34.07 7.75 -6.68
N ASP A 20 -35.16 7.18 -7.22
CA ASP A 20 -36.52 7.56 -6.83
C ASP A 20 -36.83 7.29 -5.33
N SER A 21 -36.05 6.47 -4.64
CA SER A 21 -36.24 6.15 -3.21
C SER A 21 -35.66 7.20 -2.27
N GLY A 22 -34.68 8.01 -2.71
CA GLY A 22 -34.07 9.05 -1.90
C GLY A 22 -32.70 9.51 -2.41
N TYR A 23 -32.11 10.44 -1.68
CA TYR A 23 -30.78 10.99 -1.94
C TYR A 23 -30.00 11.13 -0.64
N LEU A 24 -28.67 11.18 -0.74
CA LEU A 24 -27.82 11.47 0.43
C LEU A 24 -27.63 12.97 0.56
N SER A 25 -28.04 13.55 1.69
CA SER A 25 -27.82 14.97 1.97
C SER A 25 -26.35 15.26 2.29
N VAL A 26 -25.94 16.52 2.10
CA VAL A 26 -24.58 16.97 2.47
C VAL A 26 -24.33 16.78 3.97
N TRP A 27 -25.29 17.16 4.80
CA TRP A 27 -25.16 16.99 6.25
C TRP A 27 -24.92 15.54 6.65
N GLN A 28 -25.75 14.61 6.16
CA GLN A 28 -25.60 13.19 6.48
C GLN A 28 -24.27 12.61 5.97
N HIS A 29 -23.85 12.97 4.75
CA HIS A 29 -22.58 12.55 4.21
C HIS A 29 -21.39 13.02 5.05
N LEU A 30 -21.41 14.25 5.53
CA LEU A 30 -20.37 14.80 6.40
C LEU A 30 -20.35 14.11 7.77
N VAL A 31 -21.53 13.82 8.35
CA VAL A 31 -21.66 13.07 9.61
C VAL A 31 -21.13 11.64 9.43
N ASP A 32 -21.55 10.94 8.36
CA ASP A 32 -21.05 9.59 8.06
C ASP A 32 -19.52 9.58 7.94
N THR A 33 -18.95 10.53 7.17
CA THR A 33 -17.50 10.60 6.94
C THR A 33 -16.74 10.93 8.23
N ARG A 34 -17.26 11.85 9.06
CA ARG A 34 -16.70 12.16 10.38
C ARG A 34 -16.61 10.91 11.27
N ASP A 35 -17.70 10.17 11.36
CA ASP A 35 -17.81 9.05 12.29
C ASP A 35 -17.04 7.83 11.77
N VAL A 36 -17.00 7.63 10.46
CA VAL A 36 -16.11 6.66 9.83
C VAL A 36 -14.65 7.01 10.07
N ALA A 37 -14.24 8.29 9.89
CA ALA A 37 -12.87 8.72 10.17
C ALA A 37 -12.49 8.50 11.64
N SER A 38 -13.40 8.78 12.56
CA SER A 38 -13.25 8.49 13.98
C SER A 38 -12.98 7.01 14.24
N ARG A 39 -13.77 6.13 13.64
CA ARG A 39 -13.61 4.68 13.77
C ARG A 39 -12.30 4.18 13.14
N LEU A 40 -11.96 4.68 11.94
CA LEU A 40 -10.70 4.33 11.29
C LEU A 40 -9.47 4.80 12.07
N TRP A 41 -9.53 5.98 12.68
CA TRP A 41 -8.48 6.44 13.58
C TRP A 41 -8.28 5.46 14.74
N ASP A 42 -9.37 5.03 15.37
CA ASP A 42 -9.31 4.18 16.56
C ASP A 42 -8.91 2.73 16.24
N THR A 43 -9.32 2.20 15.07
CA THR A 43 -9.20 0.77 14.73
C THR A 43 -8.26 0.45 13.57
N PHE A 44 -7.77 1.44 12.83
CA PHE A 44 -6.94 1.22 11.64
C PHE A 44 -5.59 1.95 11.71
N VAL A 45 -5.53 3.17 12.25
CA VAL A 45 -4.26 3.90 12.38
C VAL A 45 -3.45 3.28 13.51
N ALA A 46 -2.19 2.90 13.25
CA ALA A 46 -1.31 2.31 14.25
C ALA A 46 -0.97 3.31 15.38
N ASP A 47 -0.80 2.82 16.60
CA ASP A 47 -0.52 3.68 17.75
C ASP A 47 0.84 4.38 17.62
N SER A 48 1.84 3.74 17.01
CA SER A 48 3.12 4.38 16.67
C SER A 48 2.93 5.62 15.79
N ILE A 49 2.08 5.53 14.78
CA ILE A 49 1.76 6.65 13.88
C ILE A 49 1.02 7.77 14.63
N LYS A 50 0.04 7.42 15.47
CA LYS A 50 -0.66 8.40 16.32
C LYS A 50 0.30 9.19 17.20
N GLN A 51 1.27 8.50 17.82
CA GLN A 51 2.31 9.12 18.66
C GLN A 51 3.28 9.97 17.83
N SER A 52 3.73 9.48 16.69
CA SER A 52 4.61 10.22 15.77
C SER A 52 3.97 11.53 15.32
N LEU A 53 2.69 11.50 14.89
CA LEU A 53 1.95 12.69 14.51
C LEU A 53 1.80 13.67 15.68
N ALA A 54 1.45 13.19 16.87
CA ALA A 54 1.30 14.00 18.06
C ALA A 54 2.62 14.71 18.45
N THR A 55 3.73 13.97 18.42
CA THR A 55 5.07 14.52 18.70
C THR A 55 5.46 15.57 17.64
N THR A 56 5.25 15.27 16.37
CA THR A 56 5.61 16.17 15.24
C THR A 56 4.85 17.49 15.33
N GLU A 57 3.55 17.44 15.57
CA GLU A 57 2.70 18.64 15.63
C GLU A 57 2.67 19.29 17.02
N ARG A 58 3.35 18.72 18.01
CA ARG A 58 3.36 19.18 19.41
C ARG A 58 1.96 19.25 20.01
N LEU A 59 1.14 18.25 19.70
CA LEU A 59 -0.22 18.06 20.17
C LEU A 59 -0.33 16.74 20.94
N GLU A 60 -1.40 16.57 21.69
CA GLU A 60 -1.75 15.27 22.26
C GLU A 60 -2.38 14.37 21.18
N VAL A 61 -2.29 13.05 21.35
CA VAL A 61 -2.90 12.09 20.38
C VAL A 61 -4.41 12.33 20.20
N SER A 62 -5.10 12.66 21.28
CA SER A 62 -6.52 13.02 21.25
C SER A 62 -6.80 14.31 20.47
N GLU A 63 -5.87 15.26 20.49
CA GLU A 63 -5.97 16.51 19.75
C GLU A 63 -5.75 16.31 18.24
N VAL A 64 -4.75 15.50 17.86
CA VAL A 64 -4.55 15.11 16.45
C VAL A 64 -5.78 14.35 15.92
N ARG A 65 -6.34 13.44 16.74
CA ARG A 65 -7.58 12.74 16.42
C ARG A 65 -8.73 13.71 16.14
N ALA A 66 -8.96 14.66 17.05
CA ALA A 66 -10.02 15.63 16.92
C ALA A 66 -9.87 16.49 15.66
N LEU A 67 -8.64 16.92 15.35
CA LEU A 67 -8.34 17.65 14.11
C LEU A 67 -8.63 16.79 12.86
N ALA A 68 -8.16 15.55 12.82
CA ALA A 68 -8.36 14.66 11.68
C ALA A 68 -9.84 14.32 11.45
N VAL A 69 -10.58 14.05 12.52
CA VAL A 69 -12.02 13.76 12.48
C VAL A 69 -12.83 15.00 12.08
N PHE A 70 -12.45 16.19 12.58
CA PHE A 70 -13.03 17.45 12.14
C PHE A 70 -12.87 17.68 10.63
N LEU A 71 -11.64 17.53 10.12
CA LEU A 71 -11.34 17.71 8.70
C LEU A 71 -12.13 16.73 7.82
N ALA A 72 -12.30 15.50 8.27
CA ALA A 72 -13.16 14.52 7.61
C ALA A 72 -14.64 14.95 7.63
N GLY A 73 -15.12 15.51 8.75
CA GLY A 73 -16.49 15.99 8.90
C GLY A 73 -16.85 17.24 8.07
N ILE A 74 -15.86 17.91 7.49
CA ILE A 74 -16.09 19.13 6.68
C ILE A 74 -15.52 19.04 5.26
N HIS A 75 -14.93 17.90 4.88
CA HIS A 75 -14.21 17.76 3.60
C HIS A 75 -15.03 18.17 2.37
N ASP A 76 -16.33 17.97 2.42
CA ASP A 76 -17.28 18.22 1.34
C ASP A 76 -18.24 19.40 1.61
N VAL A 77 -17.92 20.29 2.56
CA VAL A 77 -18.72 21.49 2.83
C VAL A 77 -18.90 22.38 1.59
N GLY A 78 -17.97 22.33 0.65
CA GLY A 78 -18.03 22.99 -0.66
C GLY A 78 -19.14 22.49 -1.59
N LYS A 79 -19.80 21.38 -1.25
CA LYS A 79 -21.04 20.96 -1.91
C LYS A 79 -22.21 21.89 -1.57
N ILE A 80 -22.13 22.64 -0.46
CA ILE A 80 -23.07 23.71 -0.12
C ILE A 80 -22.68 24.96 -0.91
N THR A 81 -22.78 24.87 -2.23
CA THR A 81 -22.54 25.96 -3.19
C THR A 81 -23.55 25.88 -4.33
N ARG A 82 -23.94 27.02 -4.87
CA ARG A 82 -24.84 27.11 -6.04
C ARG A 82 -24.31 26.27 -7.20
N SER A 83 -23.02 26.42 -7.49
CA SER A 83 -22.35 25.73 -8.60
C SER A 83 -22.38 24.22 -8.47
N PHE A 84 -22.39 23.66 -7.25
CA PHE A 84 -22.55 22.23 -7.03
C PHE A 84 -24.02 21.80 -7.04
N GLN A 85 -24.89 22.48 -6.28
CA GLN A 85 -26.29 22.09 -6.14
C GLN A 85 -27.04 22.07 -7.47
N ARG A 86 -26.74 22.97 -8.40
CA ARG A 86 -27.33 22.99 -9.75
C ARG A 86 -26.85 21.86 -10.68
N LYS A 87 -25.85 21.08 -10.29
CA LYS A 87 -25.38 19.92 -11.07
C LYS A 87 -26.17 18.64 -10.80
N ILE A 88 -27.22 18.70 -10.00
CA ILE A 88 -28.04 17.53 -9.75
C ILE A 88 -28.50 16.92 -11.09
N PRO A 89 -28.29 15.61 -11.33
CA PRO A 89 -28.76 14.97 -12.54
C PRO A 89 -30.27 15.07 -12.68
N PRO A 90 -30.82 15.23 -13.89
CA PRO A 90 -32.26 15.21 -14.10
C PRO A 90 -32.88 13.90 -13.59
N GLY A 91 -33.92 13.99 -12.79
CA GLY A 91 -34.63 12.86 -12.20
C GLY A 91 -35.75 13.30 -11.29
N ALA A 92 -36.51 12.37 -10.71
CA ALA A 92 -37.70 12.63 -9.93
C ALA A 92 -37.44 13.55 -8.71
N ASN A 93 -36.23 13.49 -8.13
CA ASN A 93 -35.89 14.27 -6.95
C ASN A 93 -35.27 15.64 -7.26
N ALA A 94 -34.83 15.90 -8.50
CA ALA A 94 -34.06 17.10 -8.82
C ALA A 94 -34.87 18.38 -8.59
N GLU A 95 -36.09 18.47 -9.14
CA GLU A 95 -36.97 19.64 -8.98
C GLU A 95 -37.39 19.84 -7.52
N MET A 96 -37.67 18.75 -6.80
CA MET A 96 -38.02 18.78 -5.37
C MET A 96 -36.86 19.33 -4.54
N ILE A 97 -35.63 18.83 -4.75
CA ILE A 97 -34.43 19.26 -3.99
C ILE A 97 -34.16 20.75 -4.25
N LEU A 98 -34.12 21.15 -5.53
CA LEU A 98 -33.84 22.54 -5.89
C LEU A 98 -34.92 23.49 -5.35
N GLY A 99 -36.22 23.14 -5.45
CA GLY A 99 -37.32 23.90 -4.89
C GLY A 99 -37.24 24.01 -3.36
N SER A 100 -36.89 22.91 -2.68
CA SER A 100 -36.73 22.93 -1.21
C SER A 100 -35.59 23.84 -0.74
N LEU A 101 -34.52 23.97 -1.54
CA LEU A 101 -33.42 24.91 -1.23
C LEU A 101 -33.87 26.37 -1.39
N GLU A 102 -34.62 26.67 -2.45
CA GLU A 102 -35.19 28.01 -2.65
C GLU A 102 -36.19 28.40 -1.55
N ASP A 103 -37.03 27.45 -1.12
CA ASP A 103 -38.01 27.65 -0.02
C ASP A 103 -37.35 28.03 1.31
N VAL A 104 -36.09 27.56 1.55
CA VAL A 104 -35.31 27.93 2.75
C VAL A 104 -34.38 29.13 2.51
N GLY A 105 -34.55 29.84 1.39
CA GLY A 105 -33.81 31.05 1.04
C GLY A 105 -32.39 30.82 0.49
N LEU A 106 -32.09 29.62 0.02
CA LEU A 106 -30.86 29.33 -0.72
C LEU A 106 -31.13 29.56 -2.21
N ASP A 107 -31.08 30.83 -2.63
CA ASP A 107 -31.24 31.24 -4.01
C ASP A 107 -30.22 30.56 -4.94
N LEU A 108 -30.72 29.96 -6.01
CA LEU A 108 -29.94 29.22 -7.00
C LEU A 108 -29.61 30.03 -8.27
N GLU A 109 -29.96 31.31 -8.31
CA GLU A 109 -29.57 32.19 -9.42
C GLU A 109 -28.07 32.47 -9.42
N PHE A 110 -27.43 32.37 -10.56
CA PHE A 110 -26.02 32.71 -10.70
C PHE A 110 -25.79 34.21 -10.77
N GLY A 111 -24.80 34.69 -10.01
CA GLY A 111 -24.21 36.00 -10.26
C GLY A 111 -23.49 36.03 -11.61
N ILE A 112 -23.25 37.23 -12.15
CA ILE A 112 -22.58 37.41 -13.47
C ILE A 112 -21.20 36.76 -13.49
N GLU A 113 -20.45 36.76 -12.38
CA GLU A 113 -19.12 36.17 -12.25
C GLU A 113 -19.12 34.63 -12.11
N GLU A 114 -20.24 34.03 -11.71
CA GLU A 114 -20.41 32.58 -11.62
C GLU A 114 -20.74 31.94 -12.97
N VAL A 115 -21.23 32.71 -13.94
CA VAL A 115 -21.57 32.20 -15.27
C VAL A 115 -20.31 31.69 -15.96
N GLY A 116 -20.24 30.36 -16.15
CA GLY A 116 -19.08 29.69 -16.74
C GLY A 116 -17.90 29.47 -15.79
N ALA A 117 -18.01 29.85 -14.51
CA ALA A 117 -17.00 29.57 -13.49
C ALA A 117 -17.27 28.19 -12.86
N TYR A 118 -16.59 27.19 -13.35
CA TYR A 118 -16.53 25.87 -12.70
C TYR A 118 -15.32 25.79 -11.79
N PHE A 119 -15.55 25.46 -10.52
CA PHE A 119 -14.50 25.04 -9.60
C PHE A 119 -14.93 23.75 -8.86
N PRO A 120 -13.98 22.84 -8.56
CA PRO A 120 -14.28 21.61 -7.82
C PRO A 120 -14.79 21.93 -6.41
N HIS A 121 -15.71 21.11 -5.89
CA HIS A 121 -16.23 21.30 -4.52
C HIS A 121 -15.13 21.13 -3.44
N GLY A 122 -14.11 20.30 -3.67
CA GLY A 122 -12.95 20.21 -2.77
C GLY A 122 -12.22 21.54 -2.62
N LEU A 123 -12.01 22.27 -3.74
CA LEU A 123 -11.44 23.61 -3.72
C LEU A 123 -12.38 24.60 -2.97
N ALA A 124 -13.69 24.51 -3.20
CA ALA A 124 -14.65 25.32 -2.46
C ALA A 124 -14.60 25.02 -0.96
N SER A 125 -14.52 23.74 -0.57
CA SER A 125 -14.37 23.32 0.84
C SER A 125 -13.13 23.94 1.49
N SER A 126 -12.00 23.90 0.78
CA SER A 126 -10.74 24.49 1.25
C SER A 126 -10.85 26.00 1.47
N VAL A 127 -11.44 26.74 0.52
CA VAL A 127 -11.64 28.20 0.65
C VAL A 127 -12.57 28.53 1.83
N ILE A 128 -13.68 27.81 1.97
CA ILE A 128 -14.65 28.02 3.06
C ILE A 128 -13.99 27.76 4.42
N LEU A 129 -13.23 26.68 4.55
CA LEU A 129 -12.47 26.35 5.76
C LEU A 129 -11.40 27.40 6.06
N TYR A 130 -10.63 27.79 5.06
CA TYR A 130 -9.57 28.80 5.20
C TYR A 130 -10.12 30.11 5.75
N ASP A 131 -11.21 30.65 5.16
CA ASP A 131 -11.83 31.89 5.62
C ASP A 131 -12.44 31.74 7.03
N TRP A 132 -12.93 30.55 7.40
CA TRP A 132 -13.37 30.26 8.77
C TRP A 132 -12.21 30.24 9.75
N LEU A 133 -11.07 29.59 9.43
CA LEU A 133 -9.87 29.55 10.27
C LEU A 133 -9.28 30.95 10.51
N LEU A 134 -9.28 31.80 9.49
CA LEU A 134 -8.87 33.21 9.65
C LEU A 134 -9.78 33.95 10.65
N LYS A 135 -11.09 33.69 10.65
CA LYS A 135 -12.03 34.27 11.62
C LYS A 135 -11.80 33.76 13.04
N GLN A 136 -11.23 32.55 13.21
CA GLN A 136 -10.75 32.03 14.50
C GLN A 136 -9.42 32.67 14.95
N GLY A 137 -8.84 33.56 14.16
CA GLY A 137 -7.58 34.27 14.47
C GLY A 137 -6.32 33.52 14.04
N MET A 138 -6.46 32.47 13.24
CA MET A 138 -5.31 31.70 12.76
C MET A 138 -4.49 32.50 11.72
N TRP A 139 -3.18 32.34 11.74
CA TRP A 139 -2.28 32.94 10.73
C TRP A 139 -2.47 32.27 9.37
N GLY A 140 -2.51 33.09 8.30
CA GLY A 140 -2.85 32.62 6.95
C GLY A 140 -2.07 31.38 6.46
N PRO A 141 -0.74 31.35 6.51
CA PRO A 141 0.02 30.17 6.10
C PRO A 141 -0.32 28.90 6.86
N VAL A 142 -0.60 28.98 8.17
CA VAL A 142 -1.04 27.84 8.96
C VAL A 142 -2.42 27.37 8.53
N ALA A 143 -3.35 28.33 8.34
CA ALA A 143 -4.70 28.03 7.84
C ALA A 143 -4.67 27.35 6.46
N GLU A 144 -3.71 27.74 5.59
CA GLU A 144 -3.53 27.16 4.26
C GLU A 144 -3.12 25.68 4.33
N THR A 145 -2.17 25.33 5.21
CA THR A 145 -1.77 23.91 5.37
C THR A 145 -2.90 23.03 5.88
N ILE A 146 -3.72 23.52 6.80
CA ILE A 146 -4.90 22.80 7.30
C ILE A 146 -5.97 22.67 6.20
N ALA A 147 -6.25 23.76 5.48
CA ALA A 147 -7.23 23.76 4.41
C ALA A 147 -6.82 22.88 3.21
N SER A 148 -5.51 22.70 2.97
CA SER A 148 -4.99 21.83 1.92
C SER A 148 -5.38 20.36 2.09
N VAL A 149 -5.59 19.88 3.32
CA VAL A 149 -6.08 18.53 3.60
C VAL A 149 -7.45 18.32 2.95
N VAL A 150 -8.35 19.28 3.13
CA VAL A 150 -9.73 19.20 2.59
C VAL A 150 -9.73 19.32 1.07
N GLU A 151 -8.88 20.16 0.50
CA GLU A 151 -8.74 20.32 -0.93
C GLU A 151 -8.26 19.03 -1.62
N SER A 152 -7.26 18.41 -1.02
CA SER A 152 -6.51 17.30 -1.61
C SER A 152 -7.25 15.96 -1.59
N HIS A 153 -8.45 15.87 -0.99
CA HIS A 153 -9.19 14.60 -0.93
C HIS A 153 -9.59 14.07 -2.32
N HIS A 154 -9.66 14.92 -3.35
CA HIS A 154 -9.82 14.51 -4.75
C HIS A 154 -8.49 14.24 -5.49
N GLY A 155 -7.36 14.38 -4.81
CA GLY A 155 -6.08 13.82 -5.22
C GLY A 155 -5.03 14.75 -5.79
N ILE A 156 -5.33 15.96 -6.23
CA ILE A 156 -4.34 16.93 -6.71
C ILE A 156 -4.75 18.32 -6.22
N PRO A 157 -3.87 19.05 -5.49
CA PRO A 157 -4.12 20.42 -5.09
C PRO A 157 -4.38 21.33 -6.31
N ALA A 158 -5.26 22.31 -6.15
CA ALA A 158 -5.53 23.31 -7.17
C ALA A 158 -4.33 24.26 -7.33
N ARG A 159 -4.27 24.93 -8.47
CA ARG A 159 -3.29 26.00 -8.67
C ARG A 159 -3.74 27.24 -7.92
N THR A 160 -2.80 28.04 -7.45
CA THR A 160 -3.07 29.31 -6.73
C THR A 160 -4.08 30.21 -7.46
N VAL A 161 -3.99 30.30 -8.79
CA VAL A 161 -4.90 31.10 -9.61
C VAL A 161 -6.35 30.58 -9.54
N ASP A 162 -6.54 29.27 -9.47
CA ASP A 162 -7.86 28.65 -9.36
C ASP A 162 -8.44 28.87 -7.95
N TYR A 163 -7.57 28.87 -6.93
CA TYR A 163 -7.91 29.15 -5.54
C TYR A 163 -8.38 30.60 -5.36
N ASP A 164 -7.61 31.58 -5.85
CA ASP A 164 -7.94 33.00 -5.78
C ASP A 164 -9.27 33.31 -6.48
N ARG A 165 -9.50 32.68 -7.63
CA ARG A 165 -10.77 32.81 -8.37
C ARG A 165 -11.93 32.22 -7.59
N ALA A 166 -11.82 31.02 -7.05
CA ALA A 166 -12.88 30.39 -6.24
C ALA A 166 -13.21 31.26 -5.01
N ARG A 167 -12.18 31.80 -4.36
CA ARG A 167 -12.30 32.68 -3.20
C ARG A 167 -13.01 33.99 -3.52
N ALA A 168 -12.70 34.62 -4.66
CA ALA A 168 -13.39 35.84 -5.10
C ALA A 168 -14.89 35.57 -5.31
N ILE A 169 -15.24 34.47 -6.00
CA ILE A 169 -16.64 34.11 -6.26
C ILE A 169 -17.40 33.78 -4.96
N LEU A 170 -16.81 32.97 -4.08
CA LEU A 170 -17.47 32.55 -2.83
C LEU A 170 -17.72 33.73 -1.88
N ARG A 171 -16.90 34.78 -1.89
CA ARG A 171 -17.12 35.98 -1.09
C ARG A 171 -18.32 36.83 -1.53
N GLU A 172 -18.71 36.71 -2.79
CA GLU A 172 -19.88 37.41 -3.36
C GLU A 172 -21.19 36.59 -3.20
N TYR A 173 -21.12 35.41 -2.54
CA TYR A 173 -22.32 34.60 -2.29
C TYR A 173 -23.29 35.33 -1.35
N PRO A 174 -24.61 35.17 -1.54
CA PRO A 174 -25.61 35.70 -0.60
C PRO A 174 -25.38 35.16 0.82
N GLU A 175 -25.71 36.02 1.78
CA GLU A 175 -25.47 35.79 3.20
C GLU A 175 -26.00 34.43 3.70
N ASN A 176 -27.16 33.98 3.21
CA ASN A 176 -27.76 32.70 3.61
C ASN A 176 -26.86 31.52 3.30
N TRP A 177 -26.16 31.49 2.13
CA TRP A 177 -25.21 30.44 1.79
C TRP A 177 -24.02 30.44 2.74
N LEU A 178 -23.49 31.61 3.03
CA LEU A 178 -22.33 31.76 3.94
C LEU A 178 -22.68 31.37 5.37
N LEU A 179 -23.92 31.68 5.82
CA LEU A 179 -24.42 31.29 7.15
C LEU A 179 -24.60 29.78 7.27
N VAL A 180 -25.13 29.11 6.26
CA VAL A 180 -25.26 27.62 6.25
C VAL A 180 -23.88 26.95 6.25
N GLN A 181 -22.94 27.39 5.41
CA GLN A 181 -21.59 26.90 5.40
C GLN A 181 -20.91 27.06 6.78
N ALA A 182 -21.01 28.25 7.37
CA ALA A 182 -20.46 28.51 8.69
C ALA A 182 -21.10 27.64 9.77
N ALA A 183 -22.43 27.48 9.76
CA ALA A 183 -23.15 26.67 10.73
C ALA A 183 -22.75 25.20 10.68
N VAL A 184 -22.50 24.65 9.48
CA VAL A 184 -22.01 23.29 9.32
C VAL A 184 -20.60 23.11 9.91
N ILE A 185 -19.69 24.06 9.64
CA ILE A 185 -18.34 24.00 10.21
C ILE A 185 -18.40 24.14 11.74
N GLU A 186 -19.19 25.08 12.25
CA GLU A 186 -19.34 25.29 13.70
C GLU A 186 -19.89 24.04 14.40
N ALA A 187 -20.93 23.41 13.83
CA ALA A 187 -21.50 22.18 14.38
C ALA A 187 -20.50 21.01 14.39
N MET A 188 -19.72 20.87 13.33
CA MET A 188 -18.66 19.85 13.28
C MET A 188 -17.52 20.17 14.24
N ALA A 189 -17.14 21.45 14.37
CA ALA A 189 -16.12 21.88 15.32
C ALA A 189 -16.54 21.66 16.78
N ASP A 190 -17.82 21.86 17.10
CA ASP A 190 -18.36 21.56 18.42
C ASP A 190 -18.42 20.04 18.67
N ALA A 191 -18.89 19.26 17.68
CA ALA A 191 -18.99 17.80 17.79
C ALA A 191 -17.64 17.10 17.95
N THR A 192 -16.57 17.71 17.46
CA THR A 192 -15.19 17.16 17.53
C THR A 192 -14.32 17.84 18.60
N GLU A 193 -14.84 18.85 19.29
CA GLU A 193 -14.11 19.65 20.29
C GLU A 193 -12.81 20.26 19.75
N VAL A 194 -12.74 20.57 18.44
CA VAL A 194 -11.49 21.00 17.78
C VAL A 194 -11.14 22.47 18.05
N LYS A 195 -12.07 23.32 18.44
CA LYS A 195 -11.85 24.78 18.63
C LYS A 195 -10.67 25.12 19.55
N PRO A 196 -10.55 24.51 20.76
CA PRO A 196 -9.38 24.76 21.62
C PRO A 196 -8.07 24.34 20.96
N ILE A 197 -8.10 23.32 20.11
CA ILE A 197 -6.93 22.74 19.42
C ILE A 197 -6.44 23.70 18.33
N ILE A 198 -7.35 24.26 17.54
CA ILE A 198 -7.05 25.26 16.51
C ILE A 198 -6.22 26.40 17.09
N GLY A 199 -6.56 26.87 18.31
CA GLY A 199 -5.81 27.92 19.00
C GLY A 199 -4.39 27.52 19.44
N LYS A 200 -4.07 26.21 19.53
CA LYS A 200 -2.74 25.70 19.86
C LYS A 200 -1.81 25.58 18.66
N ILE A 201 -2.35 25.43 17.44
CA ILE A 201 -1.55 25.25 16.22
C ILE A 201 -0.94 26.59 15.80
N GLN A 202 0.37 26.76 16.04
CA GLN A 202 1.10 28.02 15.82
C GLN A 202 2.02 27.96 14.60
N SER A 203 2.24 26.78 14.00
CA SER A 203 3.09 26.55 12.84
C SER A 203 2.33 25.79 11.76
N GLU A 204 2.80 25.89 10.53
CA GLU A 204 2.32 25.08 9.43
C GLU A 204 2.40 23.61 9.78
N LEU A 205 1.36 22.85 9.39
CA LEU A 205 1.38 21.39 9.57
C LEU A 205 2.50 20.77 8.73
N PHE A 206 3.13 19.78 9.29
CA PHE A 206 4.18 19.06 8.61
C PHE A 206 3.66 18.26 7.42
N VAL A 207 4.39 18.24 6.31
CA VAL A 207 3.92 17.59 5.08
C VAL A 207 3.53 16.12 5.28
N PRO A 208 4.29 15.28 6.02
CA PRO A 208 3.88 13.92 6.36
C PRO A 208 2.54 13.85 7.10
N THR A 209 2.27 14.77 8.02
CA THR A 209 1.00 14.85 8.75
C THR A 209 -0.15 15.15 7.79
N ILE A 210 0.04 16.14 6.89
CA ILE A 210 -0.95 16.47 5.84
C ILE A 210 -1.26 15.23 4.99
N GLN A 211 -0.24 14.50 4.56
CA GLN A 211 -0.42 13.30 3.73
C GLN A 211 -1.25 12.22 4.45
N LEU A 212 -0.94 11.93 5.71
CA LEU A 212 -1.63 10.88 6.47
C LEU A 212 -3.07 11.28 6.81
N ILE A 213 -3.30 12.50 7.27
CA ILE A 213 -4.66 12.97 7.58
C ILE A 213 -5.50 13.03 6.30
N THR A 214 -4.95 13.54 5.18
CA THR A 214 -5.66 13.50 3.88
C THR A 214 -5.96 12.07 3.45
N GLY A 215 -5.03 11.13 3.64
CA GLY A 215 -5.26 9.72 3.38
C GLY A 215 -6.42 9.15 4.19
N LEU A 216 -6.51 9.51 5.47
CA LEU A 216 -7.62 9.12 6.35
C LEU A 216 -8.95 9.72 5.89
N VAL A 217 -8.97 11.01 5.53
CA VAL A 217 -10.16 11.67 4.99
C VAL A 217 -10.66 10.98 3.72
N ILE A 218 -9.74 10.68 2.77
CA ILE A 218 -10.10 9.97 1.54
C ILE A 218 -10.64 8.57 1.84
N ALA A 219 -10.01 7.83 2.75
CA ALA A 219 -10.46 6.49 3.12
C ALA A 219 -11.87 6.54 3.74
N ALA A 220 -12.12 7.50 4.64
CA ALA A 220 -13.40 7.69 5.29
C ALA A 220 -14.50 8.12 4.30
N ASP A 221 -14.22 9.09 3.42
CA ASP A 221 -15.14 9.49 2.34
C ASP A 221 -15.50 8.29 1.43
N TRP A 222 -14.52 7.50 1.02
CA TRP A 222 -14.77 6.36 0.14
C TRP A 222 -15.55 5.23 0.83
N CYS A 223 -15.44 5.08 2.13
CA CYS A 223 -16.30 4.19 2.90
C CYS A 223 -17.73 4.74 2.98
N ALA A 224 -17.89 5.98 3.44
CA ALA A 224 -19.17 6.66 3.60
C ALA A 224 -19.92 6.90 2.27
N SER A 225 -19.18 6.95 1.15
CA SER A 225 -19.72 7.07 -0.21
C SER A 225 -20.14 5.74 -0.84
N ASN A 226 -19.97 4.61 -0.15
CA ASN A 226 -20.40 3.31 -0.65
C ASN A 226 -21.88 3.09 -0.34
N GLU A 227 -22.75 3.26 -1.32
CA GLU A 227 -24.21 3.15 -1.16
C GLU A 227 -24.67 1.80 -0.60
N ARG A 228 -23.97 0.69 -0.90
CA ARG A 228 -24.30 -0.62 -0.33
C ARG A 228 -24.02 -0.71 1.16
N ALA A 229 -23.00 0.00 1.63
CA ALA A 229 -22.59 0.04 3.02
C ALA A 229 -23.29 1.14 3.80
N PHE A 230 -23.55 2.28 3.14
CA PHE A 230 -24.22 3.46 3.69
C PHE A 230 -25.42 3.83 2.81
N PRO A 231 -26.54 3.08 2.90
CA PRO A 231 -27.76 3.38 2.14
C PRO A 231 -28.24 4.81 2.36
N TYR A 232 -28.75 5.47 1.32
CA TYR A 232 -29.22 6.86 1.43
C TYR A 232 -30.49 7.00 2.28
N VAL A 233 -31.33 5.95 2.32
CA VAL A 233 -32.48 5.84 3.20
C VAL A 233 -32.20 4.79 4.27
N PHE A 234 -32.35 5.15 5.54
CA PHE A 234 -32.07 4.26 6.67
C PHE A 234 -32.96 4.65 7.86
N ASP A 235 -33.17 3.67 8.74
CA ASP A 235 -33.94 3.81 9.99
C ASP A 235 -33.15 3.12 11.12
N CYS A 236 -32.00 3.72 11.46
CA CYS A 236 -31.16 3.27 12.57
C CYS A 236 -30.37 4.44 13.15
N GLU A 237 -29.89 4.27 14.37
CA GLU A 237 -29.02 5.25 15.02
C GLU A 237 -27.67 5.36 14.28
N GLN A 238 -27.04 6.53 14.34
CA GLN A 238 -25.79 6.83 13.62
C GLN A 238 -24.65 5.87 13.97
N GLU A 239 -24.49 5.50 15.24
CA GLU A 239 -23.46 4.56 15.67
C GLU A 239 -23.66 3.18 15.04
N GLN A 240 -24.90 2.66 15.01
CA GLN A 240 -25.22 1.39 14.36
C GLN A 240 -25.00 1.45 12.86
N ARG A 241 -25.37 2.57 12.22
CA ARG A 241 -25.14 2.81 10.79
C ARG A 241 -23.65 2.69 10.43
N VAL A 242 -22.76 3.33 11.20
CA VAL A 242 -21.32 3.28 10.97
C VAL A 242 -20.76 1.88 11.21
N GLN A 243 -21.22 1.21 12.28
CA GLN A 243 -20.79 -0.15 12.59
C GLN A 243 -21.17 -1.14 11.48
N ASP A 244 -22.41 -1.13 11.03
CA ASP A 244 -22.91 -2.01 9.98
C ASP A 244 -22.26 -1.69 8.63
N GLY A 245 -22.10 -0.39 8.32
CA GLY A 245 -21.43 0.07 7.11
C GLY A 245 -19.99 -0.44 7.01
N LEU A 246 -19.19 -0.25 8.03
CA LEU A 246 -17.81 -0.73 8.06
C LEU A 246 -17.71 -2.26 8.06
N ALA A 247 -18.60 -2.95 8.77
CA ALA A 247 -18.66 -4.40 8.73
C ALA A 247 -18.99 -4.94 7.32
N SER A 248 -19.92 -4.29 6.61
CA SER A 248 -20.29 -4.69 5.24
C SER A 248 -19.17 -4.46 4.22
N ILE A 249 -18.34 -3.45 4.43
CA ILE A 249 -17.13 -3.19 3.63
C ILE A 249 -16.05 -4.24 3.92
N GLY A 250 -16.12 -4.87 5.09
CA GLY A 250 -15.13 -5.84 5.55
C GLY A 250 -13.81 -5.16 5.98
N PHE A 251 -13.91 -3.97 6.59
CA PHE A 251 -12.74 -3.32 7.16
C PHE A 251 -12.24 -4.19 8.32
N ALA A 252 -11.17 -4.97 8.06
CA ALA A 252 -10.56 -5.84 9.06
C ALA A 252 -9.92 -5.01 10.17
N GLY A 253 -9.95 -5.53 11.39
CA GLY A 253 -9.24 -4.92 12.52
C GLY A 253 -7.73 -4.96 12.32
N LEU A 254 -7.01 -4.31 13.24
CA LEU A 254 -5.56 -4.35 13.26
C LEU A 254 -5.05 -5.77 13.56
N TRP A 255 -4.04 -6.22 12.80
CA TRP A 255 -3.33 -7.44 13.13
C TRP A 255 -2.53 -7.24 14.42
N SER A 256 -2.66 -8.16 15.38
CA SER A 256 -1.93 -8.13 16.64
C SER A 256 -0.80 -9.16 16.61
N ALA A 257 0.40 -8.72 16.24
CA ALA A 257 1.60 -9.55 16.12
C ALA A 257 1.98 -10.25 17.45
N SER A 258 1.82 -9.57 18.58
CA SER A 258 2.21 -10.08 19.91
C SER A 258 1.45 -11.34 20.34
N LYS A 259 0.24 -11.54 19.84
CA LYS A 259 -0.58 -12.71 20.23
C LYS A 259 -0.04 -14.06 19.71
N THR A 260 0.76 -14.04 18.65
CA THR A 260 1.26 -15.26 17.98
C THR A 260 2.78 -15.39 18.00
N MET A 261 3.47 -14.38 18.53
CA MET A 261 4.93 -14.41 18.67
C MET A 261 5.35 -15.49 19.67
N LYS A 262 6.42 -16.23 19.34
CA LYS A 262 7.04 -17.24 20.20
C LYS A 262 8.37 -16.75 20.75
N PRO A 263 8.72 -17.05 22.01
CA PRO A 263 10.01 -16.65 22.60
C PRO A 263 11.18 -17.39 21.98
N ASP A 264 11.04 -18.70 21.73
CA ASP A 264 12.06 -19.55 21.11
C ASP A 264 12.05 -19.39 19.60
N VAL A 265 13.23 -19.31 18.99
CA VAL A 265 13.40 -19.05 17.55
C VAL A 265 12.98 -20.23 16.71
N ALA A 266 13.38 -21.46 17.10
CA ALA A 266 13.03 -22.67 16.36
C ALA A 266 11.51 -22.93 16.42
N GLU A 267 10.93 -22.79 17.61
CA GLU A 267 9.46 -22.88 17.83
C GLU A 267 8.71 -21.83 17.00
N TYR A 268 9.26 -20.61 16.91
CA TYR A 268 8.67 -19.57 16.07
C TYR A 268 8.67 -19.96 14.59
N PHE A 269 9.81 -20.40 14.05
CA PHE A 269 9.91 -20.76 12.64
C PHE A 269 9.05 -21.99 12.29
N ALA A 270 9.01 -23.00 13.15
CA ALA A 270 8.14 -24.16 12.99
C ALA A 270 6.66 -23.73 12.93
N ALA A 271 6.22 -22.89 13.86
CA ALA A 271 4.83 -22.43 13.93
C ALA A 271 4.48 -21.47 12.76
N ALA A 272 5.33 -20.48 12.47
CA ALA A 272 5.05 -19.45 11.48
C ALA A 272 5.11 -19.95 10.03
N PHE A 273 5.99 -20.93 9.74
CA PHE A 273 6.18 -21.45 8.39
C PHE A 273 5.67 -22.89 8.21
N GLY A 274 5.16 -23.53 9.26
CA GLY A 274 4.70 -24.91 9.22
C GLY A 274 5.84 -25.90 8.99
N TRP A 275 7.03 -25.61 9.51
CA TRP A 275 8.20 -26.49 9.37
C TRP A 275 8.12 -27.70 10.31
N PRO A 276 8.69 -28.82 9.91
CA PRO A 276 8.92 -29.95 10.82
C PRO A 276 9.76 -29.53 12.04
N ASP A 277 9.48 -30.11 13.20
CA ASP A 277 10.18 -29.76 14.46
C ASP A 277 11.68 -30.04 14.42
N GLU A 278 12.13 -30.94 13.52
CA GLU A 278 13.53 -31.27 13.31
C GLU A 278 14.31 -30.24 12.44
N TRP A 279 13.64 -29.22 11.89
CA TRP A 279 14.26 -28.21 11.05
C TRP A 279 14.70 -26.99 11.87
N ASP A 280 16.00 -26.75 11.89
CA ASP A 280 16.55 -25.53 12.50
C ASP A 280 16.54 -24.36 11.50
N PRO A 281 16.18 -23.16 11.94
CA PRO A 281 16.34 -21.97 11.11
C PRO A 281 17.81 -21.69 10.83
N ARG A 282 18.12 -21.26 9.61
CA ARG A 282 19.48 -20.96 9.16
C ARG A 282 20.04 -19.73 9.90
N PRO A 283 21.37 -19.59 10.02
CA PRO A 283 21.98 -18.47 10.75
C PRO A 283 21.47 -17.08 10.32
N ILE A 284 21.25 -16.85 8.99
CA ILE A 284 20.71 -15.60 8.47
C ILE A 284 19.29 -15.33 8.98
N GLN A 285 18.46 -16.37 9.09
CA GLN A 285 17.08 -16.28 9.56
C GLN A 285 17.04 -16.00 11.07
N GLN A 286 17.83 -16.74 11.85
CA GLN A 286 17.95 -16.52 13.30
C GLN A 286 18.43 -15.10 13.59
N ARG A 287 19.43 -14.64 12.84
CA ARG A 287 20.06 -13.35 13.12
C ARG A 287 19.19 -12.18 12.72
N ALA A 288 18.57 -12.22 11.54
CA ALA A 288 17.62 -11.18 11.11
C ALA A 288 16.45 -11.03 12.09
N PHE A 289 15.90 -12.16 12.55
CA PHE A 289 14.83 -12.19 13.55
C PHE A 289 15.29 -11.60 14.90
N ALA A 290 16.47 -12.01 15.40
CA ALA A 290 17.01 -11.53 16.69
C ALA A 290 17.30 -10.04 16.66
N GLN A 291 17.86 -9.51 15.56
CA GLN A 291 18.15 -8.10 15.40
C GLN A 291 16.85 -7.26 15.36
N ALA A 292 15.83 -7.73 14.67
CA ALA A 292 14.52 -7.05 14.63
C ALA A 292 13.85 -7.02 16.03
N ARG A 293 13.92 -8.10 16.79
CA ARG A 293 13.42 -8.14 18.19
C ARG A 293 14.21 -7.23 19.14
N GLY A 294 15.48 -7.05 18.89
CA GLY A 294 16.36 -6.18 19.69
C GLY A 294 16.31 -4.70 19.29
N SER A 295 15.53 -4.32 18.27
CA SER A 295 15.48 -2.92 17.80
C SER A 295 14.82 -2.00 18.82
N ASP A 296 15.37 -0.79 18.98
CA ASP A 296 14.82 0.25 19.85
C ASP A 296 13.89 1.22 19.14
N GLY A 297 13.86 1.17 17.80
CA GLY A 297 13.02 2.00 16.92
C GLY A 297 12.93 1.43 15.54
N ALA A 298 12.24 2.12 14.66
CA ALA A 298 12.19 1.78 13.25
C ALA A 298 13.60 1.81 12.65
N SER A 299 13.89 0.86 11.77
CA SER A 299 15.21 0.71 11.16
C SER A 299 15.11 0.19 9.74
N LEU A 300 16.16 0.44 8.97
CA LEU A 300 16.41 -0.17 7.68
C LEU A 300 17.28 -1.41 7.88
N HIS A 301 16.76 -2.58 7.52
CA HIS A 301 17.48 -3.84 7.46
C HIS A 301 17.84 -4.16 6.01
N ILE A 302 19.11 -4.39 5.70
CA ILE A 302 19.53 -4.91 4.39
C ILE A 302 20.06 -6.33 4.59
N ILE A 303 19.45 -7.31 3.93
CA ILE A 303 19.83 -8.72 4.00
C ILE A 303 20.48 -9.12 2.67
N GLU A 304 21.79 -9.26 2.68
CA GLU A 304 22.59 -9.70 1.53
C GLU A 304 22.96 -11.17 1.71
N ALA A 305 22.34 -12.04 0.90
CA ALA A 305 22.63 -13.48 0.93
C ALA A 305 22.25 -14.15 -0.40
N SER A 306 22.87 -15.28 -0.71
CA SER A 306 22.66 -16.02 -1.97
C SER A 306 21.19 -16.40 -2.18
N THR A 307 20.83 -16.62 -3.44
CA THR A 307 19.51 -17.18 -3.79
C THR A 307 19.36 -18.57 -3.15
N GLY A 308 18.18 -18.85 -2.60
CA GLY A 308 17.92 -20.10 -1.87
C GLY A 308 18.44 -20.14 -0.42
N SER A 309 19.07 -19.09 0.09
CA SER A 309 19.52 -19.01 1.50
C SER A 309 18.37 -18.86 2.52
N GLY A 310 17.13 -18.64 2.08
CA GLY A 310 15.97 -18.42 2.96
C GLY A 310 15.75 -16.97 3.35
N LYS A 311 16.18 -16.02 2.51
CA LYS A 311 15.96 -14.58 2.71
C LYS A 311 14.50 -14.20 2.92
N THR A 312 13.58 -14.81 2.20
CA THR A 312 12.14 -14.53 2.31
C THR A 312 11.62 -14.85 3.70
N GLU A 313 11.94 -16.02 4.23
CA GLU A 313 11.55 -16.41 5.59
C GLU A 313 12.26 -15.54 6.64
N ALA A 314 13.52 -15.20 6.43
CA ALA A 314 14.25 -14.26 7.28
C ALA A 314 13.55 -12.89 7.36
N ALA A 315 13.13 -12.36 6.20
CA ALA A 315 12.42 -11.08 6.12
C ALA A 315 11.04 -11.12 6.77
N LEU A 316 10.26 -12.18 6.53
CA LEU A 316 8.93 -12.33 7.14
C LEU A 316 9.02 -12.51 8.65
N ALA A 317 10.01 -13.27 9.13
CA ALA A 317 10.27 -13.43 10.56
C ALA A 317 10.69 -12.09 11.21
N ALA A 318 11.63 -11.37 10.60
CA ALA A 318 12.04 -10.05 11.06
C ALA A 318 10.87 -9.05 11.01
N ALA A 319 10.02 -9.10 9.99
CA ALA A 319 8.83 -8.25 9.89
C ALA A 319 7.82 -8.53 11.01
N HIS A 320 7.62 -9.80 11.40
CA HIS A 320 6.79 -10.13 12.55
C HIS A 320 7.38 -9.60 13.86
N ALA A 321 8.70 -9.74 14.04
CA ALA A 321 9.40 -9.22 15.21
C ALA A 321 9.29 -7.69 15.31
N TYR A 322 9.45 -6.98 14.20
CA TYR A 322 9.22 -5.53 14.13
C TYR A 322 7.77 -5.18 14.46
N ALA A 323 6.81 -5.92 13.89
CA ALA A 323 5.39 -5.66 14.14
C ALA A 323 5.02 -5.85 15.62
N GLU A 324 5.57 -6.88 16.28
CA GLU A 324 5.42 -7.06 17.74
C GLU A 324 6.02 -5.90 18.51
N LYS A 325 7.25 -5.52 18.19
CA LYS A 325 8.02 -4.54 18.97
C LYS A 325 7.49 -3.10 18.80
N HIS A 326 7.09 -2.73 17.60
CA HIS A 326 6.70 -1.35 17.24
C HIS A 326 5.21 -1.19 16.97
N GLY A 327 4.39 -2.22 17.24
CA GLY A 327 2.94 -2.13 17.07
C GLY A 327 2.49 -1.97 15.62
N CYS A 328 3.27 -2.46 14.65
CA CYS A 328 2.84 -2.44 13.27
C CYS A 328 1.69 -3.44 13.05
N HIS A 329 0.72 -3.07 12.23
CA HIS A 329 -0.51 -3.83 12.03
C HIS A 329 -0.58 -4.56 10.68
N GLY A 330 0.54 -4.70 9.99
CA GLY A 330 0.60 -5.41 8.72
C GLY A 330 1.99 -5.46 8.10
N VAL A 331 2.06 -6.15 6.96
CA VAL A 331 3.28 -6.32 6.17
C VAL A 331 2.99 -6.08 4.70
N VAL A 332 3.83 -5.30 4.04
CA VAL A 332 3.82 -5.14 2.58
C VAL A 332 5.08 -5.78 2.02
N PHE A 333 4.91 -6.78 1.15
CA PHE A 333 6.01 -7.44 0.44
C PHE A 333 6.02 -6.97 -1.03
N ALA A 334 7.04 -6.21 -1.41
CA ALA A 334 7.20 -5.65 -2.75
C ALA A 334 8.23 -6.45 -3.56
N ALA A 335 7.79 -7.03 -4.67
CA ALA A 335 8.61 -7.82 -5.58
C ALA A 335 8.97 -7.04 -6.85
N PRO A 336 10.08 -7.35 -7.54
CA PRO A 336 10.50 -6.62 -8.74
C PRO A 336 9.54 -6.80 -9.92
N THR A 337 8.85 -7.93 -10.02
CA THR A 337 7.96 -8.24 -11.15
C THR A 337 6.65 -8.88 -10.69
N MET A 338 5.62 -8.83 -11.54
CA MET A 338 4.35 -9.51 -11.31
C MET A 338 4.50 -11.03 -11.16
N ALA A 339 5.42 -11.65 -11.91
CA ALA A 339 5.67 -13.09 -11.84
C ALA A 339 6.24 -13.48 -10.46
N THR A 340 7.21 -12.71 -9.98
CA THR A 340 7.79 -12.89 -8.64
C THR A 340 6.73 -12.65 -7.56
N ALA A 341 5.93 -11.58 -7.68
CA ALA A 341 4.85 -11.29 -6.75
C ALA A 341 3.82 -12.45 -6.66
N ASN A 342 3.45 -13.05 -7.79
CA ASN A 342 2.57 -14.22 -7.82
C ASN A 342 3.17 -15.43 -7.09
N GLY A 343 4.45 -15.71 -7.33
CA GLY A 343 5.16 -16.82 -6.66
C GLY A 343 5.30 -16.62 -5.15
N LEU A 344 5.50 -15.38 -4.71
CA LEU A 344 5.61 -15.03 -3.29
C LEU A 344 4.26 -14.98 -2.58
N PHE A 345 3.19 -14.68 -3.30
CA PHE A 345 1.86 -14.48 -2.70
C PHE A 345 1.43 -15.67 -1.83
N ASN A 346 1.53 -16.89 -2.35
CA ASN A 346 1.15 -18.08 -1.60
C ASN A 346 1.98 -18.27 -0.32
N ARG A 347 3.28 -18.01 -0.38
CA ARG A 347 4.19 -18.13 0.79
C ARG A 347 3.84 -17.09 1.86
N VAL A 348 3.62 -15.83 1.45
CA VAL A 348 3.23 -14.75 2.36
C VAL A 348 1.85 -15.02 2.98
N ILE A 349 0.88 -15.51 2.20
CA ILE A 349 -0.46 -15.83 2.72
C ILE A 349 -0.44 -17.02 3.67
N GLN A 350 0.31 -18.07 3.38
CA GLN A 350 0.47 -19.19 4.30
C GLN A 350 1.10 -18.76 5.63
N TRP A 351 2.17 -17.97 5.55
CA TRP A 351 2.76 -17.37 6.74
C TRP A 351 1.75 -16.48 7.48
N ALA A 352 1.03 -15.58 6.79
CA ALA A 352 0.04 -14.71 7.40
C ALA A 352 -1.07 -15.50 8.11
N GLN A 353 -1.55 -16.61 7.53
CA GLN A 353 -2.54 -17.49 8.16
C GLN A 353 -2.04 -18.11 9.46
N ASN A 354 -0.75 -18.42 9.56
CA ASN A 354 -0.15 -18.99 10.76
C ASN A 354 0.12 -17.95 11.86
N VAL A 355 0.36 -16.68 11.47
CA VAL A 355 0.67 -15.61 12.43
C VAL A 355 -0.53 -14.71 12.75
N VAL A 356 -1.69 -14.94 12.15
CA VAL A 356 -2.95 -14.30 12.55
C VAL A 356 -3.55 -15.12 13.68
N PRO A 357 -3.94 -14.47 14.82
CA PRO A 357 -4.53 -15.18 15.94
C PRO A 357 -5.79 -15.94 15.56
N ALA A 358 -6.01 -17.07 16.21
CA ALA A 358 -7.24 -17.84 16.06
C ALA A 358 -8.49 -16.99 16.36
N GLY A 359 -9.44 -16.98 15.46
CA GLY A 359 -10.67 -16.18 15.56
C GLY A 359 -10.57 -14.76 15.04
N ASP A 360 -9.36 -14.24 14.76
CA ASP A 360 -9.18 -12.95 14.14
C ASP A 360 -9.27 -13.08 12.60
N THR A 361 -9.80 -12.06 11.94
CA THR A 361 -9.86 -11.98 10.47
C THR A 361 -9.05 -10.78 9.99
N THR A 362 -8.17 -11.00 9.03
CA THR A 362 -7.33 -9.95 8.42
C THR A 362 -7.52 -9.89 6.92
N ALA A 363 -7.27 -8.71 6.34
CA ALA A 363 -7.35 -8.50 4.90
C ALA A 363 -6.01 -8.73 4.21
N ALA A 364 -6.05 -9.43 3.06
CA ALA A 364 -4.90 -9.58 2.18
C ALA A 364 -5.19 -9.10 0.76
N TYR A 365 -4.17 -8.57 0.10
CA TYR A 365 -4.27 -8.05 -1.26
C TYR A 365 -3.04 -8.39 -2.11
N LEU A 366 -3.31 -8.77 -3.36
CA LEU A 366 -2.28 -8.92 -4.40
C LEU A 366 -2.32 -7.70 -5.32
N ALA A 367 -1.33 -6.80 -5.16
CA ALA A 367 -1.33 -5.48 -5.76
C ALA A 367 -0.57 -5.44 -7.10
N HIS A 368 -1.18 -5.94 -8.17
CA HIS A 368 -0.75 -5.72 -9.55
C HIS A 368 -1.91 -5.80 -10.53
N SER A 369 -1.69 -5.37 -11.78
CA SER A 369 -2.74 -5.22 -12.80
C SER A 369 -3.46 -6.52 -13.21
N MET A 370 -2.88 -7.68 -12.92
CA MET A 370 -3.38 -9.00 -13.36
C MET A 370 -3.81 -9.91 -12.19
N ASN A 371 -4.03 -9.35 -11.01
CA ASN A 371 -4.40 -10.12 -9.81
C ASN A 371 -5.69 -10.96 -9.98
N SER A 372 -6.63 -10.51 -10.83
CA SER A 372 -7.85 -11.24 -11.14
C SER A 372 -7.63 -12.58 -11.86
N LEU A 373 -6.44 -12.82 -12.40
CA LEU A 373 -6.08 -14.08 -13.07
C LEU A 373 -5.40 -15.08 -12.13
N VAL A 374 -5.05 -14.68 -10.92
CA VAL A 374 -4.37 -15.54 -9.93
C VAL A 374 -5.40 -16.36 -9.17
N LYS A 375 -5.39 -17.68 -9.37
CA LYS A 375 -6.38 -18.63 -8.80
C LYS A 375 -6.42 -18.58 -7.28
N GLU A 376 -5.27 -18.50 -6.65
CA GLU A 376 -5.13 -18.46 -5.19
C GLU A 376 -5.76 -17.20 -4.62
N TYR A 377 -5.55 -16.05 -5.25
CA TYR A 377 -6.19 -14.79 -4.86
C TYR A 377 -7.71 -14.85 -5.05
N GLN A 378 -8.18 -15.45 -6.14
CA GLN A 378 -9.62 -15.65 -6.37
C GLN A 378 -10.27 -16.56 -5.32
N ARG A 379 -9.56 -17.60 -4.86
CA ARG A 379 -10.05 -18.47 -3.77
C ARG A 379 -10.23 -17.70 -2.47
N LEU A 380 -9.35 -16.76 -2.14
CA LEU A 380 -9.51 -15.89 -0.96
C LEU A 380 -10.71 -14.94 -1.09
N ARG A 381 -11.04 -14.48 -2.29
CA ARG A 381 -12.21 -13.64 -2.57
C ARG A 381 -13.54 -14.38 -2.41
N VAL A 382 -13.58 -15.64 -2.82
CA VAL A 382 -14.81 -16.47 -2.79
C VAL A 382 -15.14 -16.98 -1.39
N LYS A 383 -14.13 -17.11 -0.52
CA LYS A 383 -14.31 -17.55 0.89
C LYS A 383 -14.83 -16.44 1.80
N GLY A 384 -15.51 -15.40 1.27
CA GLY A 384 -16.10 -14.32 2.06
C GLY A 384 -16.83 -14.87 3.29
N VAL A 385 -16.42 -14.38 4.45
CA VAL A 385 -17.01 -14.60 5.78
C VAL A 385 -17.71 -15.96 5.96
N SER A 386 -17.00 -17.07 5.79
CA SER A 386 -17.39 -18.32 6.42
C SER A 386 -16.58 -18.44 7.71
N THR A 387 -17.28 -18.47 8.82
CA THR A 387 -16.75 -18.91 10.11
C THR A 387 -16.28 -20.35 9.94
N ASP A 388 -15.05 -20.52 9.44
CA ASP A 388 -14.43 -21.83 9.40
C ASP A 388 -13.98 -22.15 10.83
N THR A 389 -14.59 -23.18 11.41
CA THR A 389 -14.38 -23.63 12.79
C THR A 389 -13.03 -24.33 13.00
N SER A 390 -12.09 -24.19 12.09
CA SER A 390 -10.75 -24.78 12.13
C SER A 390 -9.75 -23.92 12.91
N GLY A 391 -9.99 -23.50 14.10
CA GLY A 391 -9.00 -23.04 15.09
C GLY A 391 -7.88 -22.05 14.70
N ASN A 392 -7.68 -21.76 13.42
CA ASN A 392 -6.67 -20.86 12.88
C ASN A 392 -7.26 -19.49 12.51
N GLY A 393 -6.45 -18.43 12.51
CA GLY A 393 -6.84 -17.10 12.04
C GLY A 393 -7.25 -17.12 10.56
N SER A 394 -8.13 -16.21 10.16
CA SER A 394 -8.63 -16.11 8.79
C SER A 394 -7.99 -14.95 8.04
N VAL A 395 -7.46 -15.22 6.85
CA VAL A 395 -6.97 -14.23 5.90
C VAL A 395 -7.88 -14.23 4.67
N THR A 396 -8.47 -13.08 4.34
CA THR A 396 -9.46 -12.95 3.27
C THR A 396 -9.11 -11.82 2.30
N ALA A 397 -9.47 -11.98 1.04
CA ALA A 397 -9.37 -10.90 0.04
C ALA A 397 -10.73 -10.20 -0.06
N MET A 398 -10.87 -9.10 0.64
CA MET A 398 -12.11 -8.31 0.71
C MET A 398 -12.33 -7.53 -0.58
N GLU A 399 -13.57 -7.51 -1.08
CA GLU A 399 -13.92 -6.86 -2.35
C GLU A 399 -13.62 -5.35 -2.34
N TRP A 400 -13.83 -4.69 -1.22
CA TRP A 400 -13.57 -3.26 -1.10
C TRP A 400 -12.10 -2.89 -1.33
N PHE A 401 -11.16 -3.74 -0.88
CA PHE A 401 -9.73 -3.56 -1.09
C PHE A 401 -9.25 -3.98 -2.49
N ALA A 402 -10.10 -4.63 -3.28
CA ALA A 402 -9.72 -5.21 -4.58
C ALA A 402 -9.39 -4.16 -5.67
N SER A 403 -9.28 -2.88 -5.35
CA SER A 403 -8.86 -1.84 -6.28
C SER A 403 -7.38 -1.47 -6.08
N PRO A 404 -6.66 -1.11 -7.16
CA PRO A 404 -5.24 -0.73 -7.08
C PRO A 404 -4.95 0.44 -6.12
N LYS A 405 -5.94 1.30 -5.86
CA LYS A 405 -5.80 2.46 -4.97
C LYS A 405 -6.00 2.12 -3.49
N LYS A 406 -6.81 1.10 -3.18
CA LYS A 406 -7.20 0.72 -1.81
C LYS A 406 -6.43 -0.50 -1.27
N GLY A 407 -5.83 -1.28 -2.15
CA GLY A 407 -5.25 -2.57 -1.79
C GLY A 407 -4.13 -2.50 -0.75
N LEU A 408 -3.33 -1.43 -0.75
CA LEU A 408 -2.30 -1.24 0.28
C LEU A 408 -2.86 -0.90 1.67
N LEU A 409 -4.17 -0.63 1.79
CA LEU A 409 -4.82 -0.49 3.09
C LEU A 409 -5.07 -1.85 3.77
N SER A 410 -5.00 -2.99 3.05
CA SER A 410 -5.10 -4.32 3.66
C SER A 410 -3.93 -4.62 4.61
N ASN A 411 -4.12 -5.46 5.63
CA ASN A 411 -3.06 -5.80 6.60
C ASN A 411 -1.84 -6.44 5.91
N PHE A 412 -2.08 -7.40 5.02
CA PHE A 412 -1.03 -8.06 4.26
C PHE A 412 -1.18 -7.73 2.77
N ALA A 413 -0.12 -7.22 2.16
CA ALA A 413 -0.11 -6.96 0.74
C ALA A 413 1.14 -7.54 0.09
N VAL A 414 0.97 -8.23 -1.03
CA VAL A 414 2.07 -8.57 -1.94
C VAL A 414 1.89 -7.72 -3.20
N SER A 415 2.91 -6.99 -3.58
CA SER A 415 2.84 -6.02 -4.67
C SER A 415 4.04 -6.09 -5.59
N THR A 416 3.94 -5.48 -6.77
CA THR A 416 5.15 -5.05 -7.48
C THR A 416 5.73 -3.83 -6.78
N VAL A 417 7.05 -3.66 -6.86
CA VAL A 417 7.77 -2.54 -6.24
C VAL A 417 7.21 -1.19 -6.66
N ASP A 418 6.76 -1.05 -7.90
CA ASP A 418 6.14 0.19 -8.41
C ASP A 418 5.01 0.70 -7.52
N GLN A 419 4.20 -0.20 -6.92
CA GLN A 419 3.10 0.20 -6.05
C GLN A 419 3.59 0.89 -4.77
N VAL A 420 4.76 0.52 -4.28
CA VAL A 420 5.41 1.15 -3.12
C VAL A 420 6.11 2.43 -3.55
N LEU A 421 6.89 2.40 -4.64
CA LEU A 421 7.65 3.54 -5.13
C LEU A 421 6.75 4.69 -5.60
N MET A 422 5.52 4.42 -6.02
CA MET A 422 4.53 5.46 -6.33
C MET A 422 4.21 6.37 -5.14
N MET A 423 4.60 6.01 -3.91
CA MET A 423 4.53 6.88 -2.73
C MET A 423 5.36 8.16 -2.91
N ALA A 424 6.51 8.07 -3.58
CA ALA A 424 7.38 9.22 -3.86
C ALA A 424 6.91 10.09 -5.03
N LEU A 425 5.81 9.73 -5.71
CA LEU A 425 5.30 10.44 -6.88
C LEU A 425 4.07 11.28 -6.56
N GLN A 426 3.95 12.45 -7.20
CA GLN A 426 2.71 13.21 -7.19
C GLN A 426 1.69 12.54 -8.12
N SER A 427 0.86 11.68 -7.56
CA SER A 427 -0.20 11.00 -8.28
C SER A 427 -1.54 11.14 -7.57
N ARG A 428 -2.64 11.01 -8.34
CA ARG A 428 -4.00 11.10 -7.78
C ARG A 428 -4.21 10.10 -6.65
N HIS A 429 -4.68 10.59 -5.50
CA HIS A 429 -4.92 9.81 -4.27
C HIS A 429 -3.68 9.11 -3.73
N ASN A 430 -2.51 9.70 -3.92
CA ASN A 430 -1.24 9.17 -3.40
C ASN A 430 -1.26 9.05 -1.87
N MET A 431 -2.00 9.93 -1.20
CA MET A 431 -2.18 9.96 0.25
C MET A 431 -2.71 8.63 0.81
N LEU A 432 -3.51 7.87 0.03
CA LEU A 432 -3.92 6.52 0.42
C LEU A 432 -2.75 5.52 0.48
N ARG A 433 -1.69 5.73 -0.33
CA ARG A 433 -0.48 4.91 -0.24
C ARG A 433 0.32 5.24 1.01
N HIS A 434 0.44 6.53 1.33
CA HIS A 434 1.05 6.96 2.57
C HIS A 434 0.34 6.34 3.77
N LEU A 435 -0.98 6.46 3.85
CA LEU A 435 -1.78 5.83 4.92
C LEU A 435 -1.66 4.31 4.91
N GLY A 436 -1.63 3.68 3.73
CA GLY A 436 -1.57 2.23 3.58
C GLY A 436 -0.21 1.62 3.93
N LEU A 437 0.88 2.38 3.85
CA LEU A 437 2.24 1.93 4.17
C LEU A 437 2.64 2.31 5.59
N ALA A 438 2.14 3.44 6.10
CA ALA A 438 2.38 3.86 7.47
C ALA A 438 1.81 2.82 8.46
N GLY A 439 2.54 2.55 9.52
CA GLY A 439 2.16 1.55 10.53
C GLY A 439 2.30 0.09 10.10
N LYS A 440 3.01 -0.20 9.01
CA LYS A 440 3.34 -1.56 8.56
C LYS A 440 4.84 -1.77 8.49
N VAL A 441 5.25 -3.02 8.31
CA VAL A 441 6.63 -3.34 7.90
C VAL A 441 6.67 -3.48 6.38
N VAL A 442 7.65 -2.84 5.73
CA VAL A 442 7.80 -2.87 4.28
C VAL A 442 9.01 -3.71 3.90
N ILE A 443 8.78 -4.79 3.15
CA ILE A 443 9.83 -5.66 2.60
C ILE A 443 9.96 -5.35 1.10
N ILE A 444 11.17 -5.09 0.62
CA ILE A 444 11.44 -4.83 -0.80
C ILE A 444 12.49 -5.84 -1.28
N ASP A 445 12.12 -6.65 -2.27
CA ASP A 445 12.92 -7.76 -2.77
C ASP A 445 13.77 -7.38 -3.99
N GLU A 446 14.92 -8.05 -4.13
CA GLU A 446 15.85 -7.97 -5.26
C GLU A 446 16.29 -6.53 -5.60
N VAL A 447 16.63 -5.73 -4.59
CA VAL A 447 16.98 -4.30 -4.79
C VAL A 447 18.20 -4.08 -5.70
N HIS A 448 19.04 -5.10 -5.89
CA HIS A 448 20.15 -5.05 -6.83
C HIS A 448 19.71 -4.96 -8.30
N ALA A 449 18.51 -5.45 -8.61
CA ALA A 449 17.99 -5.49 -9.98
C ALA A 449 17.42 -4.14 -10.47
N TYR A 450 17.33 -3.13 -9.60
CA TYR A 450 16.76 -1.84 -9.95
C TYR A 450 17.78 -0.95 -10.66
N ASP A 451 17.35 -0.35 -11.77
CA ASP A 451 18.13 0.63 -12.50
C ASP A 451 18.27 1.96 -11.72
N SER A 452 19.06 2.89 -12.23
CA SER A 452 19.32 4.18 -11.58
C SER A 452 18.04 5.01 -11.38
N PHE A 453 17.10 4.92 -12.31
CA PHE A 453 15.82 5.64 -12.22
C PHE A 453 14.96 5.07 -11.08
N THR A 454 14.77 3.78 -11.05
CA THR A 454 14.03 3.07 -9.98
C THR A 454 14.70 3.26 -8.62
N SER A 455 16.04 3.26 -8.57
CA SER A 455 16.81 3.50 -7.34
C SER A 455 16.57 4.89 -6.76
N ALA A 456 16.50 5.93 -7.58
CA ALA A 456 16.21 7.30 -7.11
C ALA A 456 14.79 7.42 -6.48
N TYR A 457 13.80 6.70 -7.04
CA TYR A 457 12.48 6.62 -6.40
C TYR A 457 12.50 5.79 -5.11
N LEU A 458 13.31 4.74 -5.06
CA LEU A 458 13.48 3.95 -3.83
C LEU A 458 14.07 4.82 -2.71
N GLU A 459 15.13 5.58 -2.99
CA GLU A 459 15.71 6.50 -2.02
C GLU A 459 14.68 7.52 -1.51
N SER A 460 13.90 8.12 -2.42
CA SER A 460 12.83 9.05 -2.04
C SER A 460 11.74 8.36 -1.21
N THR A 461 11.40 7.12 -1.53
CA THR A 461 10.43 6.30 -0.78
C THR A 461 10.97 5.97 0.62
N LEU A 462 12.24 5.61 0.74
CA LEU A 462 12.89 5.34 2.03
C LEU A 462 12.85 6.55 2.96
N LYS A 463 13.02 7.78 2.44
CA LYS A 463 12.85 9.01 3.22
C LYS A 463 11.44 9.14 3.78
N TRP A 464 10.41 8.89 2.97
CA TRP A 464 9.02 8.92 3.43
C TRP A 464 8.74 7.85 4.49
N LEU A 465 9.23 6.62 4.28
CA LEU A 465 9.06 5.52 5.24
C LEU A 465 9.77 5.83 6.56
N ALA A 466 10.97 6.44 6.51
CA ALA A 466 11.68 6.88 7.70
C ALA A 466 10.91 7.97 8.47
N TRP A 467 10.28 8.93 7.78
CA TRP A 467 9.41 9.93 8.40
C TRP A 467 8.23 9.33 9.17
N TYR A 468 7.70 8.22 8.69
CA TYR A 468 6.61 7.50 9.35
C TYR A 468 7.11 6.45 10.36
N GLU A 469 8.40 6.43 10.65
CA GLU A 469 9.00 5.42 11.53
C GLU A 469 8.65 3.98 11.10
N VAL A 470 8.57 3.74 9.79
CA VAL A 470 8.26 2.44 9.20
C VAL A 470 9.52 1.59 9.13
N PRO A 471 9.54 0.39 9.76
CA PRO A 471 10.62 -0.57 9.57
C PRO A 471 10.67 -1.06 8.12
N VAL A 472 11.86 -1.02 7.51
CA VAL A 472 12.06 -1.45 6.12
C VAL A 472 13.08 -2.57 6.06
N ILE A 473 12.77 -3.62 5.26
CA ILE A 473 13.67 -4.75 5.02
C ILE A 473 13.95 -4.83 3.52
N LEU A 474 15.20 -4.65 3.14
CA LEU A 474 15.66 -4.79 1.77
C LEU A 474 16.35 -6.13 1.58
N LEU A 475 15.95 -6.87 0.54
CA LEU A 475 16.55 -8.16 0.19
C LEU A 475 17.39 -8.03 -1.08
N SER A 476 18.57 -8.59 -1.05
CA SER A 476 19.46 -8.61 -2.20
C SER A 476 20.27 -9.91 -2.26
N ALA A 477 20.60 -10.35 -3.47
CA ALA A 477 21.62 -11.38 -3.62
C ALA A 477 23.01 -10.79 -3.39
N THR A 478 23.29 -9.65 -4.01
CA THR A 478 24.50 -8.85 -3.84
C THR A 478 24.14 -7.38 -4.00
N LEU A 479 24.76 -6.49 -3.27
CA LEU A 479 24.49 -5.05 -3.39
C LEU A 479 25.82 -4.29 -3.51
N PRO A 480 26.04 -3.52 -4.60
CA PRO A 480 27.22 -2.65 -4.69
C PRO A 480 27.31 -1.70 -3.51
N VAL A 481 28.51 -1.47 -3.03
CA VAL A 481 28.76 -0.67 -1.80
C VAL A 481 28.16 0.74 -1.92
N ASP A 482 28.41 1.42 -3.02
CA ASP A 482 27.88 2.77 -3.30
C ASP A 482 26.34 2.80 -3.28
N LYS A 483 25.70 1.77 -3.82
CA LYS A 483 24.23 1.66 -3.78
C LYS A 483 23.72 1.40 -2.37
N LYS A 484 24.39 0.54 -1.60
CA LYS A 484 24.06 0.29 -0.19
C LYS A 484 24.16 1.57 0.64
N GLU A 485 25.25 2.31 0.49
CA GLU A 485 25.47 3.59 1.16
C GLU A 485 24.38 4.61 0.82
N SER A 486 24.02 4.76 -0.46
CA SER A 486 22.93 5.66 -0.87
C SER A 486 21.59 5.30 -0.22
N LEU A 487 21.26 4.01 -0.13
CA LEU A 487 20.00 3.55 0.48
C LEU A 487 19.98 3.79 2.00
N VAL A 488 21.10 3.50 2.69
CA VAL A 488 21.28 3.78 4.12
C VAL A 488 21.19 5.27 4.38
N GLN A 489 21.91 6.08 3.61
CA GLN A 489 21.88 7.53 3.71
C GLN A 489 20.49 8.10 3.48
N ALA A 490 19.75 7.60 2.48
CA ALA A 490 18.39 8.04 2.20
C ALA A 490 17.46 7.83 3.40
N TYR A 491 17.53 6.67 4.06
CA TYR A 491 16.72 6.38 5.24
C TYR A 491 17.14 7.22 6.45
N ARG A 492 18.46 7.29 6.73
CA ARG A 492 19.00 8.01 7.89
C ARG A 492 18.96 9.53 7.77
N SER A 493 18.95 10.09 6.55
CA SER A 493 18.92 11.55 6.35
C SER A 493 17.74 12.24 7.04
N VAL A 494 16.67 11.52 7.29
CA VAL A 494 15.48 12.00 8.00
C VAL A 494 15.69 11.98 9.52
N LEU A 495 16.57 11.11 10.01
CA LEU A 495 16.91 10.98 11.42
C LEU A 495 17.96 11.98 11.88
N GLY A 496 18.48 12.82 10.96
CA GLY A 496 19.46 13.88 11.25
C GLY A 496 20.90 13.39 11.42
N GLU A 497 21.24 12.27 10.78
CA GLU A 497 22.48 11.55 11.00
C GLU A 497 23.55 11.79 9.95
N GLU A 498 24.83 11.60 10.36
CA GLU A 498 26.02 11.80 9.54
C GLU A 498 26.17 10.77 8.42
N ASP A 499 27.05 11.09 7.45
CA ASP A 499 27.47 10.20 6.38
C ASP A 499 28.07 8.91 6.97
N TRP A 500 27.76 7.79 6.34
CA TRP A 500 28.24 6.47 6.70
C TRP A 500 28.84 5.79 5.50
N GLU A 501 29.95 5.10 5.69
CA GLU A 501 30.62 4.27 4.70
C GLU A 501 30.63 2.81 5.15
N SER A 502 30.37 1.89 4.21
CA SER A 502 30.43 0.47 4.46
C SER A 502 31.88 -0.01 4.63
N VAL A 503 32.12 -0.77 5.67
CA VAL A 503 33.46 -1.26 6.02
C VAL A 503 33.60 -2.78 5.93
N SER A 504 32.50 -3.50 5.69
CA SER A 504 32.51 -4.96 5.72
C SER A 504 32.57 -5.55 4.32
N ASP A 505 33.54 -6.46 4.10
CA ASP A 505 33.68 -7.29 2.91
C ASP A 505 33.01 -8.67 3.09
N GLY A 506 32.33 -8.90 4.22
CA GLY A 506 31.76 -10.20 4.57
C GLY A 506 30.52 -10.55 3.75
N TYR A 507 30.29 -11.84 3.58
CA TYR A 507 29.10 -12.38 2.89
C TYR A 507 28.72 -13.76 3.45
N PRO A 508 27.45 -14.03 3.77
CA PRO A 508 26.31 -13.11 3.80
C PRO A 508 26.46 -11.97 4.78
N LEU A 509 25.75 -10.86 4.52
CA LEU A 509 25.87 -9.64 5.32
C LEU A 509 24.49 -9.13 5.75
N LEU A 510 24.38 -8.76 7.03
CA LEU A 510 23.27 -7.98 7.56
C LEU A 510 23.75 -6.56 7.82
N THR A 511 23.07 -5.57 7.24
CA THR A 511 23.28 -4.15 7.55
C THR A 511 22.02 -3.61 8.20
N ILE A 512 22.16 -2.97 9.36
CA ILE A 512 21.08 -2.40 10.14
C ILE A 512 21.37 -0.93 10.39
N ALA A 513 20.48 -0.08 9.91
CA ALA A 513 20.58 1.37 10.06
C ALA A 513 19.36 1.90 10.83
N ASP A 514 19.62 2.52 11.97
CA ASP A 514 18.62 3.11 12.86
C ASP A 514 19.09 4.49 13.38
N ALA A 515 18.36 5.08 14.30
CA ALA A 515 18.72 6.36 14.92
C ALA A 515 20.03 6.31 15.72
N ASN A 516 20.48 5.12 16.16
CA ASN A 516 21.70 4.94 16.94
C ASN A 516 22.95 4.72 16.06
N GLY A 517 22.78 4.55 14.76
CA GLY A 517 23.89 4.36 13.83
C GLY A 517 23.67 3.24 12.83
N VAL A 518 24.75 2.80 12.19
CA VAL A 518 24.75 1.68 11.25
C VAL A 518 25.65 0.57 11.77
N ARG A 519 25.14 -0.66 11.71
CA ARG A 519 25.88 -1.87 12.11
C ARG A 519 25.89 -2.84 10.94
N GLU A 520 27.05 -3.40 10.65
CA GLU A 520 27.23 -4.49 9.69
C GLU A 520 27.63 -5.75 10.42
N GLU A 521 27.01 -6.86 10.08
CA GLU A 521 27.30 -8.17 10.65
C GLU A 521 27.44 -9.21 9.54
N SER A 522 28.67 -9.69 9.36
CA SER A 522 28.95 -10.81 8.49
C SER A 522 28.63 -12.13 9.18
N LEU A 523 28.00 -13.05 8.47
CA LEU A 523 27.63 -14.35 9.00
C LEU A 523 28.55 -15.43 8.41
N ASP A 524 29.18 -16.19 9.31
CA ASP A 524 29.89 -17.39 8.91
C ASP A 524 28.88 -18.55 8.78
N ILE A 525 28.49 -18.85 7.54
CA ILE A 525 27.57 -19.96 7.24
C ILE A 525 28.29 -21.20 6.72
N GLY A 526 29.62 -21.24 6.83
CA GLY A 526 30.44 -22.32 6.27
C GLY A 526 30.43 -22.33 4.75
N PRO A 527 31.34 -23.03 4.11
CA PRO A 527 31.41 -23.09 2.67
C PRO A 527 30.21 -23.89 2.11
N ASN A 528 29.23 -23.16 1.54
CA ASN A 528 28.25 -23.76 0.64
C ASN A 528 28.90 -23.75 -0.76
N GLU A 529 29.90 -24.60 -0.95
CA GLU A 529 30.60 -24.67 -2.21
C GLU A 529 29.71 -25.31 -3.27
N ILE A 530 29.19 -24.47 -4.16
CA ILE A 530 28.57 -24.94 -5.40
C ILE A 530 29.72 -25.04 -6.42
N HIS A 531 30.08 -26.24 -6.82
CA HIS A 531 31.00 -26.44 -7.92
C HIS A 531 30.26 -26.28 -9.23
N ALA A 532 30.70 -25.35 -10.07
CA ALA A 532 30.15 -25.15 -11.40
C ALA A 532 31.28 -25.17 -12.42
N ASP A 533 31.14 -26.01 -13.42
CA ASP A 533 32.01 -25.99 -14.57
C ASP A 533 31.52 -24.92 -15.54
N VAL A 534 32.38 -23.95 -15.83
CA VAL A 534 32.03 -22.84 -16.73
C VAL A 534 32.82 -23.00 -18.03
N SER A 535 32.11 -23.11 -19.15
CA SER A 535 32.68 -23.15 -20.48
C SER A 535 32.04 -22.10 -21.40
N VAL A 536 32.85 -21.53 -22.28
CA VAL A 536 32.40 -20.61 -23.32
C VAL A 536 32.21 -21.39 -24.61
N ILE A 537 31.00 -21.33 -25.17
CA ILE A 537 30.67 -21.93 -26.46
C ILE A 537 30.39 -20.83 -27.50
N GLY A 538 30.45 -21.19 -28.78
CA GLY A 538 30.04 -20.29 -29.86
C GLY A 538 28.55 -20.03 -29.86
N ASP A 539 28.15 -18.98 -30.56
CA ASP A 539 26.76 -18.51 -30.62
C ASP A 539 25.96 -19.13 -31.80
N THR A 540 26.22 -20.42 -32.08
CA THR A 540 25.51 -21.11 -33.16
C THR A 540 24.53 -22.16 -32.62
N ASP A 541 23.42 -22.33 -33.35
CA ASP A 541 22.40 -23.34 -33.01
C ASP A 541 23.00 -24.75 -32.98
N ARG A 542 24.03 -25.01 -33.79
CA ARG A 542 24.72 -26.32 -33.84
C ARG A 542 25.52 -26.60 -32.56
N GLU A 543 26.26 -25.62 -32.07
CA GLU A 543 27.03 -25.76 -30.84
C GLU A 543 26.13 -25.93 -29.62
N LEU A 544 25.03 -25.17 -29.57
CA LEU A 544 24.01 -25.34 -28.55
C LEU A 544 23.43 -26.77 -28.57
N LEU A 545 23.06 -27.27 -29.74
CA LEU A 545 22.52 -28.62 -29.88
C LEU A 545 23.51 -29.70 -29.42
N THR A 546 24.77 -29.58 -29.85
CA THR A 546 25.83 -30.52 -29.46
C THR A 546 26.04 -30.52 -27.94
N LEU A 547 26.08 -29.34 -27.32
CA LEU A 547 26.22 -29.21 -25.88
C LEU A 547 25.05 -29.86 -25.13
N CYS A 548 23.82 -29.62 -25.61
CA CYS A 548 22.62 -30.23 -25.01
C CYS A 548 22.66 -31.77 -25.14
N GLU A 549 23.09 -32.30 -26.29
CA GLU A 549 23.25 -33.75 -26.49
C GLU A 549 24.29 -34.36 -25.54
N GLU A 550 25.41 -33.67 -25.33
CA GLU A 550 26.47 -34.12 -24.42
C GLU A 550 26.02 -34.09 -22.95
N LEU A 551 25.42 -32.95 -22.51
CA LEU A 551 25.01 -32.76 -21.11
C LEU A 551 23.85 -33.68 -20.68
N LEU A 552 23.01 -34.09 -21.60
CA LEU A 552 21.80 -34.89 -21.31
C LEU A 552 21.95 -36.37 -21.67
N THR A 553 23.17 -36.82 -22.02
CA THR A 553 23.43 -38.23 -22.36
C THR A 553 23.08 -39.18 -21.21
N ASP A 554 23.33 -38.77 -19.98
CA ASP A 554 23.07 -39.54 -18.76
C ASP A 554 21.79 -39.09 -18.03
N GLY A 555 20.92 -38.35 -18.69
CA GLY A 555 19.74 -37.71 -18.11
C GLY A 555 20.07 -36.38 -17.48
N GLY A 556 19.04 -35.76 -16.87
CA GLY A 556 19.17 -34.48 -16.20
C GLY A 556 18.23 -33.40 -16.74
N CYS A 557 18.55 -32.13 -16.46
CA CYS A 557 17.78 -31.00 -16.91
C CYS A 557 18.66 -29.87 -17.41
N ALA A 558 18.37 -29.31 -18.58
CA ALA A 558 19.08 -28.18 -19.14
C ALA A 558 18.15 -26.95 -19.23
N LEU A 559 18.63 -25.78 -18.79
CA LEU A 559 17.97 -24.50 -18.94
C LEU A 559 18.71 -23.63 -19.97
N VAL A 560 18.04 -23.30 -21.09
CA VAL A 560 18.58 -22.39 -22.10
C VAL A 560 17.95 -21.01 -21.90
N VAL A 561 18.75 -20.02 -21.50
CA VAL A 561 18.31 -18.65 -21.29
C VAL A 561 18.64 -17.79 -22.51
N CYS A 562 17.63 -17.18 -23.11
CA CYS A 562 17.76 -16.31 -24.28
C CYS A 562 17.38 -14.85 -23.94
N ASN A 563 18.12 -13.89 -24.51
CA ASN A 563 17.90 -12.47 -24.31
C ASN A 563 16.74 -11.87 -25.15
N THR A 564 16.17 -12.66 -26.07
CA THR A 564 15.00 -12.23 -26.88
C THR A 564 14.00 -13.36 -27.09
N VAL A 565 12.72 -13.01 -27.18
CA VAL A 565 11.64 -13.95 -27.51
C VAL A 565 11.93 -14.70 -28.81
N ARG A 566 12.38 -13.99 -29.84
CA ARG A 566 12.68 -14.58 -31.16
C ARG A 566 13.79 -15.64 -31.08
N ARG A 567 14.84 -15.38 -30.30
CA ARG A 567 15.92 -16.36 -30.09
C ARG A 567 15.40 -17.58 -29.35
N ALA A 568 14.62 -17.39 -28.28
CA ALA A 568 13.99 -18.49 -27.55
C ALA A 568 13.12 -19.38 -28.48
N GLN A 569 12.33 -18.78 -29.35
CA GLN A 569 11.49 -19.49 -30.32
C GLN A 569 12.33 -20.27 -31.36
N ASN A 570 13.43 -19.68 -31.84
CA ASN A 570 14.32 -20.34 -32.78
C ASN A 570 15.03 -21.55 -32.13
N SER A 571 15.58 -21.35 -30.95
CA SER A 571 16.24 -22.43 -30.17
C SER A 571 15.26 -23.57 -29.86
N TYR A 572 14.02 -23.20 -29.43
CA TYR A 572 12.95 -24.19 -29.24
C TYR A 572 12.67 -25.00 -30.53
N SER A 573 12.49 -24.31 -31.66
CA SER A 573 12.16 -24.95 -32.93
C SER A 573 13.26 -25.90 -33.43
N MET A 574 14.47 -25.67 -33.01
CA MET A 574 15.63 -26.53 -33.30
C MET A 574 15.69 -27.72 -32.33
N LEU A 575 15.60 -27.46 -31.03
CA LEU A 575 15.73 -28.48 -29.99
C LEU A 575 14.57 -29.48 -30.01
N VAL A 576 13.33 -29.05 -30.27
CA VAL A 576 12.17 -29.95 -30.32
C VAL A 576 12.25 -30.99 -31.45
N LYS A 577 13.00 -30.71 -32.51
CA LYS A 577 13.24 -31.71 -33.58
C LYS A 577 14.11 -32.88 -33.13
N LYS A 578 14.98 -32.63 -32.18
CA LYS A 578 15.90 -33.62 -31.65
C LYS A 578 15.39 -34.32 -30.40
N PHE A 579 14.69 -33.54 -29.56
CA PHE A 579 14.13 -33.98 -28.28
C PHE A 579 12.61 -33.75 -28.31
N PRO A 580 11.84 -34.51 -29.09
CA PRO A 580 10.40 -34.35 -29.16
C PRO A 580 9.76 -34.67 -27.80
N ASP A 581 8.78 -33.86 -27.39
CA ASP A 581 8.06 -33.97 -26.13
C ASP A 581 8.85 -33.68 -24.84
N GLU A 582 10.14 -33.35 -24.93
CA GLU A 582 11.03 -33.08 -23.79
C GLU A 582 11.37 -31.59 -23.65
N VAL A 583 11.03 -30.77 -24.63
CA VAL A 583 11.37 -29.34 -24.66
C VAL A 583 10.17 -28.49 -24.36
N GLU A 584 10.26 -27.64 -23.35
CA GLU A 584 9.24 -26.64 -23.04
C GLU A 584 9.73 -25.23 -23.38
N LEU A 585 8.89 -24.45 -24.06
CA LEU A 585 9.15 -23.04 -24.37
C LEU A 585 8.39 -22.12 -23.41
N HIS A 586 9.12 -21.16 -22.83
CA HIS A 586 8.54 -20.11 -22.01
C HIS A 586 9.12 -18.74 -22.39
N HIS A 587 8.26 -17.73 -22.59
CA HIS A 587 8.69 -16.35 -22.87
C HIS A 587 7.58 -15.32 -22.56
N ALA A 588 7.95 -14.04 -22.49
CA ALA A 588 7.06 -12.94 -22.13
C ALA A 588 5.92 -12.68 -23.13
N ALA A 589 6.03 -13.15 -24.38
CA ALA A 589 5.00 -12.94 -25.41
C ALA A 589 3.81 -13.93 -25.34
N PHE A 590 3.85 -14.93 -24.45
CA PHE A 590 2.65 -15.73 -24.18
C PHE A 590 1.55 -14.88 -23.53
N ILE A 591 0.29 -15.13 -23.89
CA ILE A 591 -0.83 -14.52 -23.16
C ILE A 591 -0.80 -14.97 -21.71
N ALA A 592 -1.24 -14.08 -20.81
CA ALA A 592 -1.10 -14.26 -19.37
C ALA A 592 -1.64 -15.60 -18.84
N HIS A 593 -2.80 -16.04 -19.34
CA HIS A 593 -3.40 -17.31 -18.91
C HIS A 593 -2.55 -18.52 -19.32
N GLU A 594 -2.09 -18.58 -20.57
CA GLU A 594 -1.24 -19.67 -21.06
C GLU A 594 0.10 -19.71 -20.34
N ARG A 595 0.66 -18.52 -20.06
CA ARG A 595 1.89 -18.39 -19.30
C ARG A 595 1.73 -18.97 -17.89
N ALA A 596 0.66 -18.64 -17.17
CA ALA A 596 0.39 -19.17 -15.82
C ALA A 596 0.20 -20.70 -15.83
N VAL A 597 -0.45 -21.27 -16.85
CA VAL A 597 -0.60 -22.72 -16.99
C VAL A 597 0.75 -23.39 -17.22
N LYS A 598 1.59 -22.83 -18.09
CA LYS A 598 2.95 -23.35 -18.36
C LYS A 598 3.84 -23.27 -17.12
N GLU A 599 3.82 -22.15 -16.39
CA GLU A 599 4.56 -21.97 -15.13
C GLU A 599 4.12 -23.01 -14.10
N GLY A 600 2.81 -23.23 -13.93
CA GLY A 600 2.29 -24.25 -13.02
C GLY A 600 2.74 -25.67 -13.37
N LYS A 601 2.74 -26.01 -14.68
CA LYS A 601 3.24 -27.32 -15.15
C LYS A 601 4.73 -27.50 -14.85
N MET A 602 5.54 -26.47 -15.13
CA MET A 602 6.98 -26.51 -14.86
C MET A 602 7.30 -26.64 -13.37
N LEU A 603 6.58 -25.92 -12.50
CA LEU A 603 6.75 -26.04 -11.06
C LEU A 603 6.39 -27.43 -10.54
N GLN A 604 5.41 -28.11 -11.13
CA GLN A 604 5.07 -29.49 -10.79
C GLN A 604 6.15 -30.48 -11.23
N GLN A 605 6.80 -30.20 -12.36
CA GLN A 605 7.84 -31.09 -12.94
C GLN A 605 9.22 -30.88 -12.32
N LEU A 606 9.58 -29.62 -12.03
CA LEU A 606 10.91 -29.22 -11.56
C LEU A 606 10.94 -28.81 -10.07
N GLY A 607 9.79 -28.84 -9.38
CA GLY A 607 9.71 -28.50 -7.96
C GLY A 607 10.39 -29.55 -7.07
N PRO A 608 10.53 -29.28 -5.77
CA PRO A 608 11.18 -30.21 -4.84
C PRO A 608 10.48 -31.56 -4.87
N VAL A 609 11.23 -32.56 -5.31
CA VAL A 609 10.75 -33.95 -5.49
C VAL A 609 10.50 -34.56 -4.11
N LYS A 610 9.28 -35.02 -3.86
CA LYS A 610 8.91 -35.78 -2.65
C LYS A 610 9.31 -37.25 -2.69
N SER A 611 9.95 -37.74 -3.77
CA SER A 611 10.46 -39.11 -3.88
C SER A 611 11.69 -39.20 -4.78
N ALA A 612 12.67 -40.00 -4.36
CA ALA A 612 14.02 -40.10 -4.94
C ALA A 612 14.12 -40.86 -6.30
N ASP A 613 13.00 -41.18 -6.96
CA ASP A 613 13.01 -42.16 -8.05
C ASP A 613 12.56 -41.64 -9.43
N VAL A 614 12.59 -40.33 -9.67
CA VAL A 614 12.18 -39.84 -11.01
C VAL A 614 13.27 -38.95 -11.60
N VAL A 615 14.04 -39.52 -12.51
CA VAL A 615 14.94 -38.78 -13.42
C VAL A 615 14.08 -38.22 -14.55
N TYR A 616 13.92 -36.90 -14.62
CA TYR A 616 13.24 -36.24 -15.72
C TYR A 616 14.25 -35.55 -16.63
N GLU A 617 14.23 -35.87 -17.91
CA GLU A 617 14.93 -35.14 -18.96
C GLU A 617 14.07 -33.96 -19.41
N PHE A 618 14.45 -32.72 -19.10
CA PHE A 618 13.72 -31.53 -19.55
C PHE A 618 14.64 -30.39 -19.97
N PHE A 619 14.38 -29.85 -21.16
CA PHE A 619 14.94 -28.58 -21.62
C PHE A 619 14.02 -27.43 -21.28
N ARG A 620 14.55 -26.36 -20.74
CA ARG A 620 13.83 -25.11 -20.56
C ARG A 620 14.45 -24.00 -21.40
N ILE A 621 13.64 -23.35 -22.25
CA ILE A 621 14.04 -22.18 -23.02
C ILE A 621 13.26 -20.99 -22.50
N VAL A 622 13.95 -20.03 -21.87
CA VAL A 622 13.35 -18.82 -21.32
C VAL A 622 13.83 -17.62 -22.13
N GLY A 623 12.89 -16.87 -22.71
CA GLY A 623 13.18 -15.58 -23.34
C GLY A 623 12.57 -14.45 -22.50
N ASP A 624 13.41 -13.71 -21.81
CA ASP A 624 13.02 -12.49 -21.10
C ASP A 624 14.06 -11.38 -21.36
N ARG A 625 13.63 -10.12 -21.24
CA ARG A 625 14.58 -9.00 -21.20
C ARG A 625 15.30 -9.06 -19.85
N LEU A 626 16.49 -9.59 -19.80
CA LEU A 626 17.42 -9.33 -18.72
C LEU A 626 17.89 -7.88 -18.87
N ALA A 627 17.25 -6.97 -18.15
CA ALA A 627 17.76 -5.62 -17.98
C ALA A 627 19.06 -5.72 -17.17
N GLY A 628 20.20 -5.42 -17.78
CA GLY A 628 21.45 -5.21 -17.06
C GLY A 628 22.68 -6.01 -17.48
N ILE A 629 22.61 -6.88 -18.48
CA ILE A 629 23.85 -7.45 -19.08
C ILE A 629 24.14 -6.69 -20.36
N GLY A 630 25.30 -6.05 -20.39
CA GLY A 630 25.77 -5.25 -21.51
C GLY A 630 25.64 -5.96 -22.86
N SER A 631 25.67 -5.21 -23.94
CA SER A 631 25.40 -5.55 -25.35
C SER A 631 26.24 -6.72 -25.93
N GLY A 632 26.32 -7.81 -25.21
CA GLY A 632 26.93 -9.08 -25.66
C GLY A 632 25.80 -10.06 -25.96
N THR A 633 25.82 -10.62 -27.17
CA THR A 633 24.99 -11.75 -27.56
C THR A 633 25.48 -12.99 -26.80
N GLY A 634 25.00 -13.20 -25.58
CA GLY A 634 25.39 -14.32 -24.73
C GLY A 634 24.30 -15.40 -24.66
N LEU A 635 24.67 -16.64 -24.81
CA LEU A 635 23.90 -17.84 -24.49
C LEU A 635 24.42 -18.36 -23.14
N GLY A 636 23.54 -18.50 -22.14
CA GLY A 636 23.89 -19.18 -20.90
C GLY A 636 23.18 -20.54 -20.86
N VAL A 637 23.91 -21.59 -20.67
CA VAL A 637 23.38 -22.94 -20.42
C VAL A 637 23.79 -23.30 -18.99
N VAL A 638 22.83 -23.62 -18.16
CA VAL A 638 23.07 -24.12 -16.81
C VAL A 638 22.60 -25.58 -16.80
N GLY A 639 23.52 -26.50 -16.64
CA GLY A 639 23.23 -27.92 -16.44
C GLY A 639 23.33 -28.27 -14.94
N HIS A 640 22.41 -29.08 -14.47
CA HIS A 640 22.49 -29.78 -13.18
C HIS A 640 22.37 -31.25 -13.40
#